data_c8778a4a2f78797fb4e1d23061085615
#
_entry.id   c8778a4a2f78797fb4e1d23061085615
#
_cell.length_a   1.000
_cell.length_b   1.000
_cell.length_c   1.000
_cell.angle_alpha   90.00
_cell.angle_beta   90.00
_cell.angle_gamma   90.00
#
_symmetry.space_group_name_H-M   'P 1'
#
loop_
_entity.id
_entity.type
_entity.pdbx_description
1 polymer ?
#
loop_
_entity_poly.entity_id
_entity_poly.type
_entity_poly.pdbx_seq_one_letter_code
_entity_poly.pdbx_strand_id
1 'polypeptide(L)'
;MNRMMKRGAALLLALTLTLGLAACGKDKDNGTEQLTGKVYVPEFLDFNLDVEYISGGCATGDAVYLMGSKSQEREETDPATGEILYYYDEIYSLYRIPLDGSDPVKLEAYQPTALPEGAEGNVGVESITAADDGTIWLTEHVGVYTFDLPENFNPENDDKWNYHTYEESIIRRQLDASGNEIGRVDISDLAGKLGVEYVYANLFDRAGNLYAVTETEIIMLDPQLNKVFSVEGEDIAGSPTLLSNGRLGLLNYIYDEEKETGAWTMKTVDPEAQDWGEEYTLPENAYNAYPGGGEYLFYYQNGDSIYGYKAGAAEGEKIFSWIDSDINRSNMEFFSFLPDGRVVVVTREWQSDNSKVELAIMTATDRSQLPEKTTLTYATMYLGYDVRSQIIEFNKTSDKYRIEVRDYSEFATAEDSSAGLTRLNTEIVAGNVPDMLETGSIPLRQYAAKGLLEDLWPFIEGDTDIGGRAGVMEHVLNAAEQDGKLYEIFTNFAIRTVAGPKNIVGDRMSWTLADLQEALAKMPEGCAIFGQTDTKTDMLSNVMAQNADSFVDWSTGQCRFDSEDFKALLAFCNSFPAEYDWENSQDEWEDPYTRIISGKQMLTSVYFSQLRWDFLENDGLFKSQGGAAFIGYPREDGGVGSGFTTNGGVAMSAACKDKEGAWSFMRTRLLSQSTDEESARYWSNFPVNKADFDKMVEEAMTVQYEQDENGQPLLDENGQPIEIKETWWISDDLQLEQGAVTQEQYDRFMALYNAVDSVYYFDEAIYDIVADMAGAYFAGDRSLDDTAAQIQSRVTLYVNENR
;
A
#
# COMPACT_ATOMS: atom_id res chain seq x y z
N MET A 1 -40.32 24.41 -33.79
CA MET A 1 -39.48 25.25 -32.90
C MET A 1 -38.29 24.51 -32.32
N ASN A 2 -38.33 23.16 -32.14
CA ASN A 2 -37.23 22.39 -31.53
C ASN A 2 -36.01 22.06 -32.43
N ARG A 3 -36.09 22.20 -33.76
CA ARG A 3 -34.95 21.93 -34.67
C ARG A 3 -34.03 23.17 -34.88
N MET A 4 -34.52 24.36 -34.65
CA MET A 4 -33.69 25.59 -34.70
C MET A 4 -32.90 25.83 -33.42
N MET A 5 -33.44 25.43 -32.26
CA MET A 5 -32.71 25.54 -30.97
C MET A 5 -31.54 24.56 -30.84
N LYS A 6 -31.69 23.33 -31.39
CA LYS A 6 -30.57 22.34 -31.38
C LYS A 6 -29.43 22.71 -32.33
N ARG A 7 -29.69 23.42 -33.42
CA ARG A 7 -28.63 23.93 -34.31
C ARG A 7 -27.95 25.19 -33.76
N GLY A 8 -28.65 25.98 -32.96
CA GLY A 8 -28.06 27.13 -32.26
C GLY A 8 -27.13 26.69 -31.11
N ALA A 9 -27.46 25.62 -30.37
CA ALA A 9 -26.64 25.10 -29.31
C ALA A 9 -25.33 24.44 -29.84
N ALA A 10 -25.43 23.69 -30.94
CA ALA A 10 -24.23 23.07 -31.56
C ALA A 10 -23.29 24.13 -32.18
N LEU A 11 -23.80 25.23 -32.69
CA LEU A 11 -23.00 26.35 -33.20
C LEU A 11 -22.39 27.19 -32.07
N LEU A 12 -23.06 27.30 -30.90
CA LEU A 12 -22.49 27.96 -29.73
C LEU A 12 -21.41 27.11 -29.06
N LEU A 13 -21.55 25.77 -29.01
CA LEU A 13 -20.49 24.87 -28.53
C LEU A 13 -19.25 24.89 -29.43
N ALA A 14 -19.44 24.90 -30.75
CA ALA A 14 -18.35 25.03 -31.71
C ALA A 14 -17.65 26.41 -31.66
N LEU A 15 -18.38 27.48 -31.35
CA LEU A 15 -17.78 28.82 -31.17
C LEU A 15 -17.10 28.98 -29.80
N THR A 16 -17.56 28.30 -28.75
CA THR A 16 -16.85 28.27 -27.45
C THR A 16 -15.58 27.44 -27.48
N LEU A 17 -15.55 26.33 -28.24
CA LEU A 17 -14.32 25.56 -28.47
C LEU A 17 -13.28 26.36 -29.29
N THR A 18 -13.69 27.17 -30.26
CA THR A 18 -12.75 28.00 -31.05
C THR A 18 -12.32 29.28 -30.34
N LEU A 19 -13.09 29.79 -29.35
CA LEU A 19 -12.71 30.92 -28.52
C LEU A 19 -11.89 30.49 -27.30
N GLY A 20 -12.04 29.26 -26.82
CA GLY A 20 -11.17 28.67 -25.81
C GLY A 20 -9.72 28.48 -26.30
N LEU A 21 -9.51 28.11 -27.56
CA LEU A 21 -8.19 28.02 -28.18
C LEU A 21 -7.50 29.37 -28.45
N ALA A 22 -8.24 30.51 -28.36
CA ALA A 22 -7.66 31.84 -28.54
C ALA A 22 -7.39 32.56 -27.23
N ALA A 23 -7.82 32.03 -26.07
CA ALA A 23 -7.57 32.61 -24.75
C ALA A 23 -6.36 31.98 -24.02
N CYS A 24 -5.82 30.85 -24.50
CA CYS A 24 -4.52 30.33 -24.09
C CYS A 24 -3.38 31.05 -24.85
N GLY A 25 -3.29 32.34 -24.70
CA GLY A 25 -2.22 33.17 -25.20
C GLY A 25 -1.38 33.67 -24.04
N LYS A 26 -0.25 33.03 -23.81
CA LYS A 26 0.85 33.35 -22.90
C LYS A 26 0.88 32.60 -21.56
N ASP A 27 0.85 31.31 -21.60
CA ASP A 27 1.73 30.57 -20.71
C ASP A 27 2.72 29.82 -21.58
N LYS A 28 3.96 30.23 -21.49
CA LYS A 28 5.12 29.50 -21.92
C LYS A 28 5.42 28.48 -20.83
N ASP A 29 4.65 27.42 -20.79
CA ASP A 29 5.11 26.15 -20.28
C ASP A 29 4.75 25.11 -21.31
N ASN A 30 5.67 24.90 -22.23
CA ASN A 30 5.81 23.63 -22.91
C ASN A 30 6.06 22.63 -21.79
N GLY A 31 5.21 21.62 -21.65
CA GLY A 31 5.23 20.55 -20.63
C GLY A 31 6.48 19.65 -20.62
N THR A 32 7.59 20.25 -20.63
CA THR A 32 8.79 19.96 -19.92
C THR A 32 8.86 21.06 -18.87
N GLU A 33 8.41 20.83 -17.64
CA GLU A 33 9.19 21.38 -16.54
C GLU A 33 10.62 20.89 -16.80
N GLN A 34 11.38 21.69 -17.51
CA GLN A 34 12.80 21.68 -17.27
C GLN A 34 12.85 21.94 -15.77
N LEU A 35 13.16 20.90 -15.02
CA LEU A 35 13.53 20.99 -13.63
C LEU A 35 14.71 21.96 -13.59
N THR A 36 14.42 23.24 -13.80
CA THR A 36 15.36 24.37 -13.72
C THR A 36 15.51 24.67 -12.26
N GLY A 37 16.09 23.73 -11.52
CA GLY A 37 16.18 23.88 -10.11
C GLY A 37 17.29 23.06 -9.53
N LYS A 38 17.44 23.22 -8.26
CA LYS A 38 18.32 22.42 -7.42
C LYS A 38 17.67 21.06 -7.20
N VAL A 39 18.48 20.02 -7.23
CA VAL A 39 18.13 18.66 -6.79
C VAL A 39 18.78 18.45 -5.44
N TYR A 40 18.10 17.80 -4.53
CA TYR A 40 18.69 17.38 -3.27
C TYR A 40 19.42 16.05 -3.47
N VAL A 41 20.75 16.12 -3.40
CA VAL A 41 21.65 14.96 -3.63
C VAL A 41 22.01 14.37 -2.29
N PRO A 42 21.73 13.08 -2.05
CA PRO A 42 22.09 12.42 -0.80
C PRO A 42 23.58 12.05 -0.79
N GLU A 43 24.20 12.25 0.35
CA GLU A 43 25.49 11.66 0.74
C GLU A 43 25.19 10.68 1.88
N PHE A 44 25.33 9.38 1.61
CA PHE A 44 25.10 8.35 2.60
C PHE A 44 26.32 8.21 3.50
N LEU A 45 26.10 8.26 4.81
CA LEU A 45 27.12 8.01 5.80
C LEU A 45 27.21 6.50 6.06
N ASP A 46 28.41 5.96 5.95
CA ASP A 46 28.67 4.53 6.20
C ASP A 46 28.99 4.32 7.68
N PHE A 47 28.02 3.79 8.42
CA PHE A 47 28.19 3.41 9.82
C PHE A 47 27.25 2.24 10.16
N ASN A 48 27.52 1.60 11.30
CA ASN A 48 26.65 0.57 11.86
C ASN A 48 26.26 0.95 13.28
N LEU A 49 24.94 0.89 13.58
CA LEU A 49 24.39 1.08 14.92
C LEU A 49 23.95 -0.30 15.44
N ASP A 50 24.23 -0.59 16.70
CA ASP A 50 23.73 -1.79 17.37
C ASP A 50 22.27 -1.58 17.82
N VAL A 51 21.36 -1.49 16.82
CA VAL A 51 19.91 -1.31 17.03
C VAL A 51 19.15 -2.08 15.96
N GLU A 52 17.97 -2.58 16.31
CA GLU A 52 17.04 -3.25 15.40
C GLU A 52 15.93 -2.29 14.93
N TYR A 53 15.56 -1.36 15.80
CA TYR A 53 14.47 -0.40 15.55
C TYR A 53 14.92 1.01 15.85
N ILE A 54 14.35 1.98 15.14
CA ILE A 54 14.49 3.40 15.42
C ILE A 54 13.17 3.92 16.01
N SER A 55 13.19 4.39 17.23
CA SER A 55 12.03 4.96 17.92
C SER A 55 11.83 6.44 17.64
N GLY A 56 12.85 7.12 17.11
CA GLY A 56 12.76 8.51 16.72
C GLY A 56 14.12 9.19 16.64
N GLY A 57 14.10 10.44 16.20
CA GLY A 57 15.32 11.23 16.04
C GLY A 57 15.07 12.73 16.08
N CYS A 58 16.14 13.48 16.30
CA CYS A 58 16.17 14.93 16.12
C CYS A 58 17.52 15.36 15.56
N ALA A 59 17.56 16.52 14.90
CA ALA A 59 18.77 17.06 14.32
C ALA A 59 19.09 18.44 14.89
N THR A 60 20.38 18.66 15.12
CA THR A 60 20.98 19.98 15.43
C THR A 60 21.80 20.45 14.24
N GLY A 61 22.43 21.61 14.32
CA GLY A 61 23.30 22.10 13.24
C GLY A 61 24.57 21.25 12.99
N ASP A 62 24.96 20.38 13.96
CA ASP A 62 26.23 19.64 13.93
C ASP A 62 26.07 18.13 14.12
N ALA A 63 24.91 17.64 14.54
CA ALA A 63 24.68 16.23 14.78
C ALA A 63 23.20 15.81 14.63
N VAL A 64 23.00 14.53 14.37
CA VAL A 64 21.70 13.84 14.52
C VAL A 64 21.75 13.01 15.79
N TYR A 65 20.68 13.05 16.55
CA TYR A 65 20.46 12.18 17.69
C TYR A 65 19.39 11.17 17.33
N LEU A 66 19.72 9.88 17.43
CA LEU A 66 18.80 8.78 17.14
C LEU A 66 18.59 7.95 18.42
N MET A 67 17.34 7.69 18.70
CA MET A 67 16.93 6.71 19.70
C MET A 67 16.61 5.42 18.96
N GLY A 68 17.31 4.36 19.31
CA GLY A 68 17.03 3.04 18.78
C GLY A 68 16.87 2.00 19.88
N SER A 69 16.24 0.89 19.57
CA SER A 69 16.09 -0.26 20.47
C SER A 69 16.59 -1.54 19.82
N LYS A 70 16.90 -2.50 20.66
CA LYS A 70 17.25 -3.85 20.30
C LYS A 70 16.59 -4.83 21.25
N SER A 71 16.00 -5.88 20.68
CA SER A 71 15.43 -6.97 21.46
C SER A 71 16.54 -7.84 22.04
N GLN A 72 16.49 -8.11 23.34
CA GLN A 72 17.40 -9.04 23.99
C GLN A 72 16.60 -10.17 24.61
N GLU A 73 16.87 -11.39 24.18
CA GLU A 73 16.28 -12.57 24.77
C GLU A 73 16.83 -12.79 26.18
N ARG A 74 15.93 -13.06 27.11
CA ARG A 74 16.22 -13.40 28.51
C ARG A 74 15.54 -14.70 28.85
N GLU A 75 16.34 -15.69 29.25
CA GLU A 75 15.84 -16.97 29.74
C GLU A 75 15.55 -16.88 31.24
N GLU A 76 14.38 -17.36 31.65
CA GLU A 76 14.01 -17.50 33.05
C GLU A 76 13.47 -18.92 33.28
N THR A 77 14.02 -19.61 34.28
CA THR A 77 13.50 -20.93 34.63
C THR A 77 12.32 -20.75 35.57
N ASP A 78 11.14 -21.22 35.18
CA ASP A 78 9.98 -21.26 36.06
C ASP A 78 10.31 -22.12 37.29
N PRO A 79 10.34 -21.56 38.49
CA PRO A 79 10.69 -22.27 39.70
C PRO A 79 9.69 -23.37 40.09
N ALA A 80 8.48 -23.38 39.55
CA ALA A 80 7.42 -24.34 39.88
C ALA A 80 7.49 -25.56 38.95
N THR A 81 7.69 -25.33 37.64
CA THR A 81 7.65 -26.37 36.60
C THR A 81 9.05 -26.81 36.16
N GLY A 82 10.08 -25.96 36.33
CA GLY A 82 11.42 -26.15 35.79
C GLY A 82 11.50 -25.90 34.28
N GLU A 83 10.48 -25.42 33.65
CA GLU A 83 10.47 -24.99 32.27
C GLU A 83 11.29 -23.72 32.04
N ILE A 84 11.94 -23.60 30.89
CA ILE A 84 12.62 -22.38 30.47
C ILE A 84 11.60 -21.51 29.74
N LEU A 85 11.38 -20.32 30.26
CA LEU A 85 10.54 -19.29 29.65
C LEU A 85 11.44 -18.26 28.98
N TYR A 86 11.11 -17.90 27.78
CA TYR A 86 11.85 -16.90 27.00
C TYR A 86 11.09 -15.57 27.05
N TYR A 87 11.80 -14.53 27.47
CA TYR A 87 11.30 -13.14 27.50
C TYR A 87 12.19 -12.31 26.58
N TYR A 88 11.60 -11.31 25.95
CA TYR A 88 12.29 -10.34 25.11
C TYR A 88 12.25 -8.97 25.75
N ASP A 89 13.40 -8.52 26.26
CA ASP A 89 13.54 -7.19 26.86
C ASP A 89 14.02 -6.21 25.80
N GLU A 90 13.32 -5.06 25.63
CA GLU A 90 13.75 -3.98 24.74
C GLU A 90 14.81 -3.11 25.41
N ILE A 91 15.98 -3.00 24.78
CA ILE A 91 17.10 -2.18 25.26
C ILE A 91 17.21 -0.94 24.40
N TYR A 92 16.89 0.21 24.97
CA TYR A 92 17.00 1.50 24.30
C TYR A 92 18.41 2.08 24.38
N SER A 93 18.86 2.65 23.25
CA SER A 93 20.17 3.27 23.11
C SER A 93 20.05 4.60 22.38
N LEU A 94 20.66 5.64 22.95
CA LEU A 94 20.72 6.97 22.34
C LEU A 94 22.08 7.18 21.68
N TYR A 95 22.07 7.49 20.38
CA TYR A 95 23.27 7.76 19.60
C TYR A 95 23.34 9.22 19.18
N ARG A 96 24.55 9.80 19.21
CA ARG A 96 24.88 11.07 18.56
C ARG A 96 25.70 10.77 17.33
N ILE A 97 25.24 11.20 16.15
CA ILE A 97 25.85 10.99 14.83
C ILE A 97 26.30 12.35 14.33
N PRO A 98 27.61 12.64 14.31
CA PRO A 98 28.13 13.91 13.82
C PRO A 98 27.90 14.07 12.30
N LEU A 99 27.49 15.28 11.87
CA LEU A 99 27.26 15.59 10.45
C LEU A 99 28.57 15.87 9.67
N ASP A 100 29.72 15.75 10.31
CA ASP A 100 31.05 15.87 9.68
C ASP A 100 31.64 14.54 9.18
N GLY A 101 30.86 13.44 9.30
CA GLY A 101 31.26 12.10 8.90
C GLY A 101 32.12 11.35 9.93
N SER A 102 32.27 11.89 11.14
CA SER A 102 32.92 11.16 12.24
C SER A 102 32.01 10.03 12.74
N ASP A 103 32.61 9.00 13.35
CA ASP A 103 31.90 7.84 13.86
C ASP A 103 30.78 8.21 14.82
N PRO A 104 29.61 7.49 14.78
CA PRO A 104 28.55 7.62 15.76
C PRO A 104 29.04 7.33 17.18
N VAL A 105 28.50 8.04 18.13
CA VAL A 105 28.82 7.89 19.57
C VAL A 105 27.58 7.47 20.32
N LYS A 106 27.58 6.30 20.94
CA LYS A 106 26.56 5.89 21.90
C LYS A 106 26.70 6.75 23.16
N LEU A 107 25.62 7.40 23.60
CA LEU A 107 25.61 8.24 24.77
C LEU A 107 25.36 7.37 26.01
N GLU A 108 26.41 6.78 26.55
CA GLU A 108 26.34 5.83 27.70
C GLU A 108 25.77 6.42 28.98
N ALA A 109 25.70 7.75 29.10
CA ALA A 109 25.09 8.45 30.20
C ALA A 109 23.54 8.37 30.20
N TYR A 110 22.96 8.16 29.04
CA TYR A 110 21.52 7.88 28.93
C TYR A 110 21.23 6.47 29.44
N GLN A 111 20.31 6.38 30.36
CA GLN A 111 19.70 5.14 30.84
C GLN A 111 18.18 5.35 30.85
N PRO A 112 17.35 4.42 30.35
CA PRO A 112 15.89 4.49 30.47
C PRO A 112 15.46 4.67 31.93
N THR A 113 14.26 5.20 32.14
CA THR A 113 13.70 5.30 33.48
C THR A 113 13.63 3.91 34.14
N ALA A 114 14.23 3.77 35.33
CA ALA A 114 14.24 2.47 36.01
C ALA A 114 12.82 2.13 36.52
N LEU A 115 12.42 0.88 36.32
CA LEU A 115 11.20 0.36 36.93
C LEU A 115 11.38 0.22 38.44
N PRO A 116 10.29 0.26 39.22
CA PRO A 116 10.36 -0.03 40.66
C PRO A 116 10.97 -1.42 40.95
N GLU A 117 11.68 -1.55 42.05
CA GLU A 117 12.31 -2.84 42.40
C GLU A 117 11.27 -3.97 42.53
N GLY A 118 11.43 -5.03 41.74
CA GLY A 118 10.53 -6.18 41.69
C GLY A 118 9.24 -5.98 40.91
N ALA A 119 9.10 -4.87 40.17
CA ALA A 119 8.00 -4.67 39.24
C ALA A 119 8.39 -5.23 37.84
N GLU A 120 7.41 -5.77 37.14
CA GLU A 120 7.51 -6.07 35.72
C GLU A 120 6.96 -4.90 34.92
N GLY A 121 7.44 -4.71 33.70
CA GLY A 121 6.97 -3.60 32.88
C GLY A 121 7.91 -3.30 31.72
N ASN A 122 7.60 -2.22 31.02
CA ASN A 122 8.39 -1.76 29.89
C ASN A 122 8.61 -0.24 29.95
N VAL A 123 9.70 0.20 29.33
CA VAL A 123 9.95 1.62 29.08
C VAL A 123 10.08 1.79 27.58
N GLY A 124 9.19 2.58 26.98
CA GLY A 124 9.24 2.95 25.57
C GLY A 124 9.62 4.42 25.40
N VAL A 125 10.28 4.77 24.30
CA VAL A 125 10.56 6.17 23.94
C VAL A 125 9.65 6.57 22.79
N GLU A 126 8.73 7.52 23.03
CA GLU A 126 7.75 7.99 22.05
C GLU A 126 8.32 9.07 21.14
N SER A 127 9.08 10.00 21.70
CA SER A 127 9.58 11.14 20.92
C SER A 127 10.92 11.64 21.44
N ILE A 128 11.69 12.24 20.50
CA ILE A 128 12.94 12.92 20.79
C ILE A 128 12.97 14.24 20.02
N THR A 129 13.32 15.36 20.68
CA THR A 129 13.39 16.70 20.09
C THR A 129 14.62 17.45 20.57
N ALA A 130 15.19 18.33 19.73
CA ALA A 130 16.28 19.21 20.10
C ALA A 130 15.75 20.60 20.48
N ALA A 131 16.25 21.16 21.57
CA ALA A 131 15.98 22.54 21.95
C ALA A 131 17.00 23.51 21.36
N ASP A 132 16.68 24.82 21.35
CA ASP A 132 17.56 25.88 20.80
C ASP A 132 18.87 26.03 21.57
N ASP A 133 18.93 25.59 22.83
CA ASP A 133 20.13 25.64 23.68
C ASP A 133 21.07 24.41 23.47
N GLY A 134 20.71 23.51 22.55
CA GLY A 134 21.45 22.28 22.25
C GLY A 134 21.19 21.12 23.18
N THR A 135 20.23 21.27 24.12
CA THR A 135 19.74 20.14 24.92
C THR A 135 18.74 19.28 24.14
N ILE A 136 18.56 18.04 24.57
CA ILE A 136 17.67 17.08 23.96
C ILE A 136 16.55 16.78 24.94
N TRP A 137 15.33 16.81 24.42
CA TRP A 137 14.16 16.37 25.14
C TRP A 137 13.67 15.03 24.58
N LEU A 138 13.35 14.10 25.45
CA LEU A 138 12.70 12.84 25.10
C LEU A 138 11.48 12.59 25.98
N THR A 139 10.51 11.86 25.45
CA THR A 139 9.31 11.43 26.16
C THR A 139 9.36 9.92 26.30
N GLU A 140 9.33 9.42 27.53
CA GLU A 140 9.28 8.02 27.88
C GLU A 140 7.88 7.63 28.37
N HIS A 141 7.36 6.52 27.86
CA HIS A 141 6.22 5.79 28.43
C HIS A 141 6.77 4.69 29.34
N VAL A 142 6.38 4.72 30.60
CA VAL A 142 6.80 3.74 31.60
C VAL A 142 5.58 2.96 32.03
N GLY A 143 5.42 1.76 31.52
CA GLY A 143 4.37 0.82 31.92
C GLY A 143 4.84 -0.08 33.06
N VAL A 144 4.08 -0.15 34.16
CA VAL A 144 4.41 -0.94 35.36
C VAL A 144 3.27 -1.90 35.65
N TYR A 145 3.59 -3.19 35.67
CA TYR A 145 2.68 -4.22 36.18
C TYR A 145 3.01 -4.57 37.60
N THR A 146 2.00 -4.51 38.45
CA THR A 146 2.08 -5.01 39.82
C THR A 146 1.08 -6.15 40.02
N PHE A 147 1.51 -7.20 40.74
CA PHE A 147 0.71 -8.42 40.89
C PHE A 147 0.29 -8.56 42.35
N ASP A 148 -1.01 -8.57 42.62
CA ASP A 148 -1.58 -8.82 43.98
C ASP A 148 -2.07 -10.28 44.03
N LEU A 149 -1.12 -11.18 44.14
CA LEU A 149 -1.38 -12.64 44.11
C LEU A 149 -2.08 -13.06 45.42
N PRO A 150 -3.19 -13.83 45.36
CA PRO A 150 -3.86 -14.34 46.55
C PRO A 150 -2.98 -15.34 47.31
N GLU A 151 -3.20 -15.45 48.66
CA GLU A 151 -2.43 -16.39 49.52
C GLU A 151 -2.44 -17.85 49.03
N ASN A 152 -3.42 -18.24 48.25
CA ASN A 152 -3.57 -19.60 47.70
C ASN A 152 -3.21 -19.67 46.21
N PHE A 153 -2.51 -18.68 45.67
CA PHE A 153 -2.04 -18.69 44.27
C PHE A 153 -1.15 -19.93 44.01
N ASN A 154 -1.50 -20.67 42.99
CA ASN A 154 -0.72 -21.83 42.53
C ASN A 154 -0.31 -21.64 41.08
N PRO A 155 0.98 -21.35 40.81
CA PRO A 155 1.43 -21.09 39.43
C PRO A 155 1.23 -22.24 38.45
N GLU A 156 0.98 -23.49 38.91
CA GLU A 156 0.64 -24.62 38.03
C GLU A 156 -0.80 -24.56 37.49
N ASN A 157 -1.70 -23.81 38.11
CA ASN A 157 -3.12 -23.79 37.78
C ASN A 157 -3.70 -22.36 37.65
N ASP A 158 -2.97 -21.34 38.14
CA ASP A 158 -3.43 -19.97 38.18
C ASP A 158 -2.50 -19.08 37.33
N ASP A 159 -3.05 -18.31 36.42
CA ASP A 159 -2.31 -17.32 35.66
C ASP A 159 -2.16 -16.02 36.47
N LYS A 160 -0.91 -15.59 36.74
CA LYS A 160 -0.62 -14.32 37.45
C LYS A 160 -1.23 -13.10 36.77
N TRP A 161 -1.40 -13.14 35.44
CA TRP A 161 -1.99 -12.04 34.69
C TRP A 161 -3.46 -11.76 35.03
N ASN A 162 -4.15 -12.69 35.68
CA ASN A 162 -5.49 -12.44 36.19
C ASN A 162 -5.52 -11.55 37.46
N TYR A 163 -4.34 -11.25 38.05
CA TYR A 163 -4.20 -10.53 39.32
C TYR A 163 -3.28 -9.31 39.19
N HIS A 164 -3.12 -8.77 37.96
CA HIS A 164 -2.28 -7.60 37.74
C HIS A 164 -3.05 -6.29 37.82
N THR A 165 -2.35 -5.23 38.17
CA THR A 165 -2.72 -3.83 37.91
C THR A 165 -1.67 -3.23 37.02
N TYR A 166 -2.10 -2.45 36.02
CA TYR A 166 -1.22 -1.73 35.12
C TYR A 166 -1.29 -0.23 35.45
N GLU A 167 -0.13 0.36 35.66
CA GLU A 167 0.03 1.80 35.77
C GLU A 167 0.96 2.31 34.70
N GLU A 168 0.54 3.35 33.99
CA GLU A 168 1.33 4.02 32.99
C GLU A 168 1.77 5.40 33.45
N SER A 169 3.03 5.72 33.19
CA SER A 169 3.60 7.04 33.42
C SER A 169 4.23 7.59 32.17
N ILE A 170 3.97 8.85 31.87
CA ILE A 170 4.57 9.56 30.73
C ILE A 170 5.53 10.59 31.29
N ILE A 171 6.81 10.39 31.04
CA ILE A 171 7.88 11.19 31.62
C ILE A 171 8.66 11.89 30.53
N ARG A 172 8.69 13.22 30.59
CA ARG A 172 9.55 14.03 29.76
C ARG A 172 10.86 14.31 30.43
N ARG A 173 11.96 13.99 29.76
CA ARG A 173 13.32 14.14 30.25
C ARG A 173 14.12 15.13 29.42
N GLN A 174 14.88 15.99 30.04
CA GLN A 174 15.86 16.86 29.40
C GLN A 174 17.25 16.32 29.60
N LEU A 175 17.99 16.13 28.50
CA LEU A 175 19.35 15.62 28.50
C LEU A 175 20.31 16.71 27.98
N ASP A 176 21.53 16.72 28.47
CA ASP A 176 22.63 17.46 27.84
C ASP A 176 23.15 16.73 26.62
N ALA A 177 24.06 17.36 25.87
CA ALA A 177 24.65 16.79 24.66
C ALA A 177 25.46 15.48 24.89
N SER A 178 25.73 15.12 26.15
CA SER A 178 26.42 13.89 26.54
C SER A 178 25.45 12.80 27.02
N GLY A 179 24.14 13.09 27.03
CA GLY A 179 23.10 12.15 27.46
C GLY A 179 22.81 12.17 28.97
N ASN A 180 23.42 13.08 29.76
CA ASN A 180 23.09 13.20 31.19
C ASN A 180 21.74 13.90 31.37
N GLU A 181 20.90 13.35 32.26
CA GLU A 181 19.62 13.99 32.63
C GLU A 181 19.89 15.26 33.42
N ILE A 182 19.31 16.37 32.97
CA ILE A 182 19.41 17.70 33.60
C ILE A 182 18.05 18.25 34.05
N GLY A 183 16.96 17.62 33.59
CA GLY A 183 15.59 17.95 33.96
C GLY A 183 14.62 16.81 33.71
N ARG A 184 13.51 16.80 34.45
CA ARG A 184 12.44 15.81 34.34
C ARG A 184 11.09 16.41 34.67
N VAL A 185 10.06 16.07 33.90
CA VAL A 185 8.67 16.50 34.12
C VAL A 185 7.75 15.29 33.89
N ASP A 186 6.87 15.03 34.86
CA ASP A 186 5.84 13.99 34.76
C ASP A 186 4.55 14.59 34.16
N ILE A 187 4.11 14.04 33.02
CA ILE A 187 2.90 14.44 32.31
C ILE A 187 1.85 13.32 32.24
N SER A 188 1.99 12.27 33.06
CA SER A 188 1.12 11.08 33.06
C SER A 188 -0.38 11.42 33.23
N ASP A 189 -0.70 12.32 34.10
CA ASP A 189 -2.08 12.78 34.38
C ASP A 189 -2.33 14.17 33.78
N LEU A 190 -1.93 14.38 32.54
CA LEU A 190 -2.10 15.68 31.87
C LEU A 190 -3.59 16.03 31.70
N ALA A 191 -4.43 15.09 31.31
CA ALA A 191 -5.87 15.28 31.16
C ALA A 191 -6.54 15.65 32.52
N GLY A 192 -6.22 14.92 33.59
CA GLY A 192 -6.72 15.21 34.93
C GLY A 192 -6.27 16.57 35.45
N LYS A 193 -5.00 16.95 35.29
CA LYS A 193 -4.46 18.28 35.63
C LYS A 193 -5.16 19.41 34.86
N LEU A 194 -5.54 19.20 33.64
CA LEU A 194 -6.23 20.16 32.78
C LEU A 194 -7.74 20.17 33.02
N GLY A 195 -8.30 19.13 33.62
CA GLY A 195 -9.74 18.97 33.84
C GLY A 195 -10.49 18.65 32.55
N VAL A 196 -9.82 17.99 31.57
CA VAL A 196 -10.36 17.54 30.30
C VAL A 196 -10.51 16.02 30.29
N GLU A 197 -11.36 15.50 29.40
CA GLU A 197 -11.58 14.06 29.31
C GLU A 197 -10.38 13.35 28.66
N TYR A 198 -9.83 13.94 27.60
CA TYR A 198 -8.73 13.36 26.84
C TYR A 198 -7.83 14.43 26.19
N VAL A 199 -6.54 14.12 26.04
CA VAL A 199 -5.57 14.91 25.26
C VAL A 199 -5.18 14.08 24.02
N TYR A 200 -5.63 14.50 22.84
CA TYR A 200 -5.41 13.77 21.57
C TYR A 200 -3.98 13.87 21.05
N ALA A 201 -3.35 15.03 21.28
CA ALA A 201 -1.98 15.27 20.86
C ALA A 201 -1.31 16.29 21.78
N ASN A 202 -0.01 16.23 21.85
CA ASN A 202 0.79 17.21 22.56
C ASN A 202 2.03 17.60 21.73
N LEU A 203 2.45 18.84 21.84
CA LEU A 203 3.64 19.34 21.17
C LEU A 203 4.39 20.29 22.10
N PHE A 204 5.70 20.13 22.17
CA PHE A 204 6.55 21.04 22.90
C PHE A 204 7.21 22.02 21.95
N ASP A 205 7.17 23.31 22.28
CA ASP A 205 7.94 24.30 21.55
C ASP A 205 9.42 24.28 21.98
N ARG A 206 10.27 25.03 21.26
CA ARG A 206 11.70 25.11 21.56
C ARG A 206 12.04 25.77 22.90
N ALA A 207 11.10 26.49 23.51
CA ALA A 207 11.25 27.08 24.84
C ALA A 207 10.81 26.11 25.96
N GLY A 208 10.29 24.93 25.58
CA GLY A 208 9.83 23.91 26.51
C GLY A 208 8.37 24.08 26.97
N ASN A 209 7.62 25.02 26.38
CA ASN A 209 6.18 25.11 26.63
C ASN A 209 5.47 23.94 25.97
N LEU A 210 4.40 23.46 26.63
CA LEU A 210 3.58 22.36 26.15
C LEU A 210 2.25 22.88 25.59
N TYR A 211 1.93 22.48 24.36
CA TYR A 211 0.60 22.63 23.77
C TYR A 211 -0.14 21.30 23.83
N ALA A 212 -1.20 21.25 24.63
CA ALA A 212 -2.10 20.10 24.72
C ALA A 212 -3.32 20.33 23.81
N VAL A 213 -3.54 19.43 22.88
CA VAL A 213 -4.69 19.47 21.94
C VAL A 213 -5.77 18.56 22.49
N THR A 214 -6.95 19.13 22.78
CA THR A 214 -8.15 18.40 23.20
C THR A 214 -9.22 18.48 22.13
N GLU A 215 -10.39 17.90 22.37
CA GLU A 215 -11.51 17.97 21.42
C GLU A 215 -12.02 19.41 21.18
N THR A 216 -11.96 20.25 22.21
CA THR A 216 -12.62 21.57 22.21
C THR A 216 -11.69 22.74 22.45
N GLU A 217 -10.45 22.53 22.85
CA GLU A 217 -9.49 23.61 23.10
C GLU A 217 -8.03 23.16 22.88
N ILE A 218 -7.17 24.11 22.54
CA ILE A 218 -5.71 23.97 22.64
C ILE A 218 -5.26 24.71 23.88
N ILE A 219 -4.57 24.02 24.78
CA ILE A 219 -4.11 24.58 26.06
C ILE A 219 -2.60 24.72 26.01
N MET A 220 -2.07 25.93 26.23
CA MET A 220 -0.64 26.16 26.38
C MET A 220 -0.26 26.17 27.87
N LEU A 221 0.76 25.38 28.18
CA LEU A 221 1.37 25.28 29.51
C LEU A 221 2.82 25.78 29.49
N ASP A 222 3.26 26.41 30.59
CA ASP A 222 4.68 26.70 30.75
C ASP A 222 5.52 25.43 31.06
N PRO A 223 6.88 25.49 31.08
CA PRO A 223 7.70 24.33 31.39
C PRO A 223 7.47 23.72 32.80
N GLN A 224 6.73 24.38 33.66
CA GLN A 224 6.29 23.90 34.98
C GLN A 224 4.86 23.37 34.98
N LEU A 225 4.26 23.21 33.78
CA LEU A 225 2.90 22.76 33.54
C LEU A 225 1.80 23.67 34.14
N ASN A 226 2.07 24.97 34.30
CA ASN A 226 1.02 25.93 34.66
C ASN A 226 0.31 26.41 33.36
N LYS A 227 -1.02 26.46 33.36
CA LYS A 227 -1.80 26.96 32.22
C LYS A 227 -1.48 28.43 31.97
N VAL A 228 -1.03 28.75 30.78
CA VAL A 228 -0.73 30.12 30.34
C VAL A 228 -1.98 30.73 29.70
N PHE A 229 -2.56 30.01 28.70
CA PHE A 229 -3.82 30.35 28.05
C PHE A 229 -4.44 29.11 27.43
N SER A 230 -5.67 29.23 26.90
CA SER A 230 -6.26 28.26 25.94
C SER A 230 -7.04 28.97 24.86
N VAL A 231 -7.15 28.27 23.74
CA VAL A 231 -7.95 28.73 22.58
C VAL A 231 -9.02 27.69 22.33
N GLU A 232 -10.30 28.11 22.38
CA GLU A 232 -11.44 27.23 22.13
C GLU A 232 -11.69 27.08 20.62
N GLY A 233 -12.23 25.93 20.22
CA GLY A 233 -12.62 25.63 18.85
C GLY A 233 -13.53 24.42 18.77
N GLU A 234 -14.17 24.23 17.65
CA GLU A 234 -14.96 23.03 17.33
C GLU A 234 -14.12 22.11 16.47
N ASP A 235 -14.18 20.79 16.71
CA ASP A 235 -13.48 19.75 15.94
C ASP A 235 -11.96 20.00 15.75
N ILE A 236 -11.25 20.20 16.88
CA ILE A 236 -9.80 20.51 16.89
C ILE A 236 -8.96 19.22 16.77
N ALA A 237 -9.39 18.24 15.96
CA ALA A 237 -8.73 16.94 15.82
C ALA A 237 -7.57 16.95 14.80
N GLY A 238 -6.69 17.97 14.83
CA GLY A 238 -5.59 18.09 13.89
C GLY A 238 -4.22 17.68 14.43
N SER A 239 -3.27 17.46 13.50
CA SER A 239 -1.88 17.16 13.83
C SER A 239 -1.10 18.46 14.11
N PRO A 240 -0.54 18.66 15.33
CA PRO A 240 0.20 19.86 15.67
C PRO A 240 1.60 19.86 15.04
N THR A 241 2.06 21.03 14.61
CA THR A 241 3.44 21.26 14.15
C THR A 241 3.96 22.63 14.57
N LEU A 242 5.29 22.78 14.68
CA LEU A 242 5.92 24.06 14.96
C LEU A 242 6.19 24.84 13.68
N LEU A 243 5.73 26.06 13.63
CA LEU A 243 6.03 26.99 12.56
C LEU A 243 7.39 27.66 12.77
N SER A 244 8.02 28.14 11.67
CA SER A 244 9.33 28.82 11.76
C SER A 244 9.32 30.09 12.61
N ASN A 245 8.14 30.71 12.79
CA ASN A 245 7.93 31.87 13.65
C ASN A 245 7.70 31.53 15.14
N GLY A 246 7.84 30.24 15.52
CA GLY A 246 7.65 29.73 16.88
C GLY A 246 6.20 29.53 17.29
N ARG A 247 5.23 29.77 16.41
CA ARG A 247 3.81 29.51 16.68
C ARG A 247 3.45 28.04 16.46
N LEU A 248 2.40 27.59 17.09
CA LEU A 248 1.77 26.30 16.78
C LEU A 248 0.92 26.43 15.52
N GLY A 249 1.06 25.48 14.62
CA GLY A 249 0.13 25.21 13.52
C GLY A 249 -0.58 23.89 13.74
N LEU A 250 -1.82 23.80 13.31
CA LEU A 250 -2.64 22.60 13.38
C LEU A 250 -3.10 22.24 11.98
N LEU A 251 -2.69 21.08 11.48
CA LEU A 251 -3.10 20.56 10.18
C LEU A 251 -4.42 19.81 10.34
N ASN A 252 -5.49 20.32 9.75
CA ASN A 252 -6.83 19.74 9.79
C ASN A 252 -7.34 19.41 8.40
N TYR A 253 -8.12 18.35 8.28
CA TYR A 253 -8.92 18.06 7.10
C TYR A 253 -10.37 18.51 7.35
N ILE A 254 -10.85 19.46 6.54
CA ILE A 254 -12.21 19.98 6.64
C ILE A 254 -13.01 19.42 5.45
N TYR A 255 -14.10 18.69 5.74
CA TYR A 255 -15.01 18.16 4.74
C TYR A 255 -16.27 19.02 4.66
N ASP A 256 -16.63 19.50 3.49
CA ASP A 256 -17.83 20.26 3.20
C ASP A 256 -18.91 19.31 2.67
N GLU A 257 -19.84 18.92 3.55
CA GLU A 257 -20.93 17.97 3.20
C GLU A 257 -21.87 18.48 2.11
N GLU A 258 -22.03 19.82 1.96
CA GLU A 258 -22.90 20.39 0.93
C GLU A 258 -22.28 20.32 -0.47
N LYS A 259 -20.96 20.36 -0.56
CA LYS A 259 -20.20 20.30 -1.81
C LYS A 259 -19.62 18.93 -2.08
N GLU A 260 -19.67 18.01 -1.09
CA GLU A 260 -19.00 16.70 -1.15
C GLU A 260 -17.49 16.83 -1.44
N THR A 261 -16.85 17.90 -0.94
CA THR A 261 -15.42 18.17 -1.13
C THR A 261 -14.72 18.38 0.20
N GLY A 262 -13.45 18.00 0.28
CA GLY A 262 -12.60 18.24 1.45
C GLY A 262 -11.37 19.07 1.11
N ALA A 263 -10.83 19.75 2.10
CA ALA A 263 -9.60 20.50 1.97
C ALA A 263 -8.74 20.37 3.24
N TRP A 264 -7.45 20.28 3.05
CA TRP A 264 -6.51 20.42 4.15
C TRP A 264 -6.30 21.90 4.48
N THR A 265 -6.29 22.22 5.78
CA THR A 265 -6.00 23.56 6.26
C THR A 265 -4.93 23.53 7.34
N MET A 266 -4.08 24.54 7.34
CA MET A 266 -3.15 24.82 8.44
C MET A 266 -3.69 26.01 9.23
N LYS A 267 -4.22 25.76 10.42
CA LYS A 267 -4.73 26.79 11.33
C LYS A 267 -3.70 27.09 12.40
N THR A 268 -3.40 28.35 12.64
CA THR A 268 -2.33 28.75 13.57
C THR A 268 -2.90 29.23 14.90
N VAL A 269 -2.10 29.12 15.96
CA VAL A 269 -2.38 29.71 17.27
C VAL A 269 -1.52 30.95 17.48
N ASP A 270 -2.14 32.08 17.84
CA ASP A 270 -1.46 33.32 18.18
C ASP A 270 -1.32 33.45 19.70
N PRO A 271 -0.13 33.18 20.29
CA PRO A 271 0.08 33.25 21.71
C PRO A 271 0.01 34.68 22.30
N GLU A 272 0.22 35.71 21.47
CA GLU A 272 0.12 37.10 21.92
C GLU A 272 -1.34 37.55 22.03
N ALA A 273 -2.15 37.17 21.02
CA ALA A 273 -3.59 37.41 21.05
C ALA A 273 -4.33 36.44 21.98
N GLN A 274 -3.75 35.32 22.32
CA GLN A 274 -4.36 34.18 23.04
C GLN A 274 -5.63 33.70 22.29
N ASP A 275 -5.56 33.60 20.98
CA ASP A 275 -6.66 33.27 20.07
C ASP A 275 -6.12 32.55 18.82
N TRP A 276 -7.04 32.11 17.95
CA TRP A 276 -6.67 31.63 16.62
C TRP A 276 -6.00 32.74 15.82
N GLY A 277 -4.96 32.36 15.07
CA GLY A 277 -4.25 33.22 14.15
C GLY A 277 -4.73 33.02 12.70
N GLU A 278 -3.78 33.02 11.78
CA GLU A 278 -4.05 32.85 10.35
C GLU A 278 -4.38 31.39 10.02
N GLU A 279 -5.21 31.20 9.00
CA GLU A 279 -5.55 29.90 8.42
C GLU A 279 -5.15 29.85 6.96
N TYR A 280 -4.51 28.76 6.53
CA TYR A 280 -4.01 28.56 5.19
C TYR A 280 -4.64 27.31 4.59
N THR A 281 -5.28 27.43 3.44
CA THR A 281 -5.80 26.28 2.68
C THR A 281 -4.64 25.64 1.90
N LEU A 282 -4.54 24.32 1.99
CA LEU A 282 -3.56 23.50 1.29
C LEU A 282 -4.22 22.73 0.15
N PRO A 283 -3.45 22.19 -0.80
CA PRO A 283 -3.96 21.28 -1.81
C PRO A 283 -4.64 20.05 -1.19
N GLU A 284 -5.63 19.49 -1.88
CA GLU A 284 -6.40 18.34 -1.42
C GLU A 284 -5.53 17.12 -1.07
N ASN A 285 -4.44 16.93 -1.81
CA ASN A 285 -3.49 15.84 -1.58
C ASN A 285 -2.36 16.18 -0.60
N ALA A 286 -2.44 17.35 0.10
CA ALA A 286 -1.49 17.67 1.15
C ALA A 286 -1.77 16.80 2.38
N TYR A 287 -0.73 16.22 2.93
CA TYR A 287 -0.81 15.47 4.18
C TYR A 287 0.52 15.59 4.92
N ASN A 288 0.53 15.32 6.21
CA ASN A 288 1.68 15.52 7.08
C ASN A 288 2.30 16.92 6.99
N ALA A 289 2.33 17.63 8.10
CA ALA A 289 3.01 18.89 8.23
C ALA A 289 4.28 18.72 9.06
N TYR A 290 5.32 19.46 8.67
CA TYR A 290 6.63 19.41 9.31
C TYR A 290 7.07 20.80 9.75
N PRO A 291 7.93 20.89 10.80
CA PRO A 291 8.41 22.17 11.31
C PRO A 291 9.01 23.06 10.24
N GLY A 292 8.66 24.34 10.29
CA GLY A 292 9.16 25.34 9.38
C GLY A 292 10.63 25.70 9.63
N GLY A 293 11.27 26.26 8.61
CA GLY A 293 12.66 26.70 8.67
C GLY A 293 13.04 27.65 7.53
N GLY A 294 14.08 28.48 7.75
CA GLY A 294 14.50 29.47 6.77
C GLY A 294 13.40 30.45 6.40
N GLU A 295 13.04 30.52 5.12
CA GLU A 295 11.96 31.38 4.62
C GLU A 295 10.57 30.72 4.61
N TYR A 296 10.50 29.41 4.93
CA TYR A 296 9.25 28.65 4.92
C TYR A 296 8.64 28.60 6.31
N LEU A 297 7.34 28.93 6.40
CA LEU A 297 6.57 28.92 7.63
C LEU A 297 6.41 27.50 8.18
N PHE A 298 6.13 26.54 7.29
CA PHE A 298 6.11 25.11 7.53
C PHE A 298 6.41 24.37 6.23
N TYR A 299 6.68 23.06 6.34
CA TYR A 299 6.73 22.16 5.20
C TYR A 299 5.54 21.21 5.24
N TYR A 300 5.11 20.73 4.09
CA TYR A 300 4.08 19.70 3.99
C TYR A 300 4.42 18.71 2.88
N GLN A 301 3.85 17.52 2.96
CA GLN A 301 3.99 16.49 1.95
C GLN A 301 2.81 16.53 0.99
N ASN A 302 3.09 16.38 -0.31
CA ASN A 302 2.11 16.14 -1.35
C ASN A 302 2.67 15.08 -2.30
N GLY A 303 2.00 13.93 -2.38
CA GLY A 303 2.50 12.79 -3.13
C GLY A 303 3.90 12.36 -2.64
N ASP A 304 4.85 12.27 -3.55
CA ASP A 304 6.26 11.92 -3.28
C ASP A 304 7.16 13.13 -3.05
N SER A 305 6.59 14.30 -2.83
CA SER A 305 7.33 15.57 -2.78
C SER A 305 7.09 16.33 -1.48
N ILE A 306 8.11 17.08 -1.07
CA ILE A 306 8.04 18.03 0.04
C ILE A 306 7.90 19.44 -0.52
N TYR A 307 6.94 20.16 0.01
CA TYR A 307 6.64 21.55 -0.32
C TYR A 307 6.89 22.45 0.88
N GLY A 308 7.43 23.63 0.63
CA GLY A 308 7.61 24.67 1.63
C GLY A 308 6.54 25.77 1.45
N TYR A 309 5.86 26.14 2.52
CA TYR A 309 4.86 27.19 2.50
C TYR A 309 5.40 28.49 3.08
N LYS A 310 5.38 29.56 2.30
CA LYS A 310 5.79 30.91 2.73
C LYS A 310 4.57 31.69 3.23
N ALA A 311 4.74 32.45 4.30
CA ALA A 311 3.65 33.27 4.82
C ALA A 311 3.06 34.19 3.74
N GLY A 312 1.75 34.10 3.52
CA GLY A 312 1.03 34.90 2.53
C GLY A 312 1.18 34.42 1.07
N ALA A 313 1.80 33.28 0.83
CA ALA A 313 1.82 32.66 -0.50
C ALA A 313 0.43 32.07 -0.83
N ALA A 314 0.08 32.00 -2.11
CA ALA A 314 -1.15 31.35 -2.55
C ALA A 314 -1.00 29.83 -2.59
N GLU A 315 0.21 29.32 -2.81
CA GLU A 315 0.55 27.90 -2.94
C GLU A 315 1.93 27.64 -2.32
N GLY A 316 2.18 26.39 -1.94
CA GLY A 316 3.51 25.95 -1.51
C GLY A 316 4.46 25.80 -2.69
N GLU A 317 5.74 25.97 -2.44
CA GLU A 317 6.82 25.79 -3.40
C GLU A 317 7.41 24.39 -3.25
N LYS A 318 7.49 23.61 -4.34
CA LYS A 318 8.13 22.29 -4.33
C LYS A 318 9.61 22.44 -3.97
N ILE A 319 10.05 21.77 -2.91
CA ILE A 319 11.42 21.80 -2.44
C ILE A 319 12.22 20.68 -3.08
N PHE A 320 11.73 19.45 -2.95
CA PHE A 320 12.32 18.27 -3.58
C PHE A 320 11.30 17.11 -3.67
N SER A 321 11.63 16.10 -4.46
CA SER A 321 10.96 14.80 -4.49
C SER A 321 11.88 13.75 -3.87
N TRP A 322 11.31 12.85 -3.08
CA TRP A 322 12.04 11.74 -2.45
C TRP A 322 12.68 10.82 -3.49
N ILE A 323 11.92 10.46 -4.54
CA ILE A 323 12.41 9.58 -5.58
C ILE A 323 13.49 10.24 -6.44
N ASP A 324 13.39 11.54 -6.72
CA ASP A 324 14.42 12.30 -7.44
C ASP A 324 15.71 12.42 -6.63
N SER A 325 15.59 12.29 -5.31
CA SER A 325 16.71 12.32 -4.35
C SER A 325 17.22 10.91 -4.02
N ASP A 326 16.77 9.87 -4.72
CA ASP A 326 17.12 8.46 -4.51
C ASP A 326 16.87 7.97 -3.06
N ILE A 327 15.83 8.50 -2.41
CA ILE A 327 15.39 8.11 -1.06
C ILE A 327 14.07 7.34 -1.14
N ASN A 328 14.05 6.13 -0.60
CA ASN A 328 12.82 5.38 -0.44
C ASN A 328 12.07 5.85 0.82
N ARG A 329 11.05 6.70 0.62
CA ARG A 329 10.27 7.24 1.73
C ARG A 329 9.52 6.18 2.55
N SER A 330 9.24 5.01 1.95
CA SER A 330 8.55 3.93 2.65
C SER A 330 9.41 3.27 3.73
N ASN A 331 10.73 3.46 3.63
CA ASN A 331 11.72 3.00 4.60
C ASN A 331 12.19 4.13 5.53
N MET A 332 11.56 5.31 5.44
CA MET A 332 11.98 6.48 6.20
C MET A 332 11.48 6.41 7.64
N GLU A 333 12.40 6.45 8.57
CA GLU A 333 12.13 6.50 10.01
C GLU A 333 12.10 7.94 10.53
N PHE A 334 12.93 8.80 9.96
CA PHE A 334 13.06 10.18 10.40
C PHE A 334 13.64 11.08 9.30
N PHE A 335 13.21 12.32 9.23
CA PHE A 335 13.92 13.36 8.51
C PHE A 335 13.80 14.73 9.18
N SER A 336 14.74 15.63 8.90
CA SER A 336 14.72 16.98 9.41
C SER A 336 15.46 17.95 8.48
N PHE A 337 14.94 19.17 8.36
CA PHE A 337 15.66 20.27 7.76
C PHE A 337 16.70 20.83 8.74
N LEU A 338 17.93 20.99 8.27
CA LEU A 338 19.00 21.62 9.03
C LEU A 338 18.95 23.15 8.87
N PRO A 339 19.50 23.92 9.82
CA PRO A 339 19.53 25.39 9.76
C PRO A 339 20.23 25.95 8.51
N ASP A 340 21.13 25.20 7.90
CA ASP A 340 21.86 25.58 6.67
C ASP A 340 21.13 25.19 5.36
N GLY A 341 19.93 24.61 5.46
CA GLY A 341 19.08 24.19 4.34
C GLY A 341 19.38 22.80 3.79
N ARG A 342 20.31 22.04 4.36
CA ARG A 342 20.45 20.61 4.09
C ARG A 342 19.30 19.85 4.74
N VAL A 343 19.07 18.62 4.30
CA VAL A 343 18.08 17.71 4.87
C VAL A 343 18.77 16.43 5.33
N VAL A 344 18.52 16.04 6.55
CA VAL A 344 18.96 14.74 7.08
C VAL A 344 17.80 13.77 6.94
N VAL A 345 18.09 12.56 6.48
CA VAL A 345 17.12 11.46 6.35
C VAL A 345 17.71 10.20 6.94
N VAL A 346 16.92 9.52 7.74
CA VAL A 346 17.23 8.19 8.27
C VAL A 346 16.24 7.20 7.66
N THR A 347 16.76 6.18 7.00
CA THR A 347 15.98 5.09 6.44
C THR A 347 16.40 3.76 7.05
N ARG A 348 15.50 2.78 7.04
CA ARG A 348 15.77 1.43 7.50
C ARG A 348 15.32 0.42 6.45
N GLU A 349 16.27 -0.35 5.93
CA GLU A 349 15.96 -1.50 5.10
C GLU A 349 15.78 -2.74 5.97
N TRP A 350 14.63 -3.38 5.81
CA TRP A 350 14.36 -4.67 6.42
C TRP A 350 15.04 -5.76 5.59
N GLN A 351 15.95 -6.49 6.21
CA GLN A 351 16.53 -7.72 5.67
C GLN A 351 16.17 -8.86 6.64
N SER A 352 16.02 -10.09 6.14
CA SER A 352 15.55 -11.22 6.93
C SER A 352 16.27 -11.41 8.28
N ASP A 353 17.55 -11.12 8.36
CA ASP A 353 18.37 -11.35 9.56
C ASP A 353 18.93 -10.09 10.22
N ASN A 354 18.89 -8.92 9.54
CA ASN A 354 19.42 -7.67 10.08
C ASN A 354 18.74 -6.46 9.39
N SER A 355 18.22 -5.54 10.16
CA SER A 355 17.80 -4.24 9.62
C SER A 355 19.03 -3.34 9.43
N LYS A 356 19.18 -2.77 8.23
CA LYS A 356 20.22 -1.79 7.95
C LYS A 356 19.69 -0.37 8.09
N VAL A 357 20.23 0.37 9.05
CA VAL A 357 19.94 1.80 9.20
C VAL A 357 20.91 2.60 8.34
N GLU A 358 20.38 3.45 7.46
CA GLU A 358 21.16 4.38 6.65
C GLU A 358 20.81 5.82 7.01
N LEU A 359 21.81 6.70 7.09
CA LEU A 359 21.63 8.14 7.23
C LEU A 359 22.18 8.82 6.00
N ALA A 360 21.34 9.63 5.35
CA ALA A 360 21.73 10.47 4.23
C ALA A 360 21.68 11.95 4.61
N ILE A 361 22.67 12.70 4.19
CA ILE A 361 22.67 14.16 4.23
C ILE A 361 22.42 14.67 2.81
N MET A 362 21.23 15.21 2.58
CA MET A 362 20.86 15.72 1.26
C MET A 362 21.23 17.20 1.14
N THR A 363 21.96 17.55 0.09
CA THR A 363 22.40 18.92 -0.20
C THR A 363 21.78 19.41 -1.49
N ALA A 364 21.19 20.61 -1.46
CA ALA A 364 20.65 21.26 -2.64
C ALA A 364 21.75 21.60 -3.64
N THR A 365 21.80 20.86 -4.75
CA THR A 365 22.83 20.92 -5.79
C THR A 365 22.20 21.35 -7.12
N ASP A 366 22.88 22.19 -7.89
CA ASP A 366 22.45 22.54 -9.24
C ASP A 366 22.59 21.30 -10.15
N ARG A 367 21.53 20.96 -10.91
CA ARG A 367 21.53 19.81 -11.82
C ARG A 367 22.73 19.82 -12.80
N SER A 368 23.19 20.99 -13.19
CA SER A 368 24.35 21.12 -14.08
C SER A 368 25.70 20.67 -13.48
N GLN A 369 25.73 20.42 -12.17
CA GLN A 369 26.89 19.92 -11.45
C GLN A 369 26.91 18.41 -11.27
N LEU A 370 25.78 17.74 -11.60
CA LEU A 370 25.67 16.29 -11.50
C LEU A 370 26.38 15.59 -12.66
N PRO A 371 26.83 14.33 -12.47
CA PRO A 371 27.30 13.49 -13.56
C PRO A 371 26.25 13.40 -14.68
N GLU A 372 26.70 13.52 -15.93
CA GLU A 372 25.82 13.42 -17.07
C GLU A 372 25.37 11.95 -17.26
N LYS A 373 24.10 11.65 -16.97
CA LYS A 373 23.46 10.36 -17.25
C LYS A 373 22.37 10.56 -18.29
N THR A 374 22.13 9.55 -19.13
CA THR A 374 20.98 9.56 -20.02
C THR A 374 19.71 9.37 -19.19
N THR A 375 18.83 10.36 -19.23
CA THR A 375 17.55 10.30 -18.53
C THR A 375 16.53 9.53 -19.34
N LEU A 376 15.86 8.57 -18.70
CA LEU A 376 14.73 7.80 -19.20
C LEU A 376 13.50 8.14 -18.35
N THR A 377 12.39 8.40 -19.00
CA THR A 377 11.16 8.82 -18.33
C THR A 377 10.23 7.63 -18.05
N TYR A 378 9.74 7.53 -16.82
CA TYR A 378 8.78 6.53 -16.37
C TYR A 378 7.48 7.21 -15.95
N ALA A 379 6.37 6.96 -16.67
CA ALA A 379 5.06 7.51 -16.34
C ALA A 379 4.26 6.55 -15.47
N THR A 380 3.63 7.08 -14.42
CA THR A 380 2.79 6.31 -13.50
C THR A 380 1.58 7.12 -13.04
N MET A 381 0.48 6.42 -12.73
CA MET A 381 -0.66 6.96 -11.98
C MET A 381 -0.59 6.56 -10.50
N TYR A 382 0.22 5.56 -10.17
CA TYR A 382 0.48 5.10 -8.82
C TYR A 382 1.85 4.44 -8.74
N LEU A 383 2.76 5.06 -7.99
CA LEU A 383 4.09 4.50 -7.80
C LEU A 383 4.11 3.54 -6.60
N GLY A 384 3.94 2.26 -6.87
CA GLY A 384 4.00 1.20 -5.87
C GLY A 384 5.38 1.05 -5.23
N TYR A 385 5.42 0.42 -4.05
CA TYR A 385 6.65 0.24 -3.26
C TYR A 385 7.77 -0.47 -4.04
N ASP A 386 7.46 -1.59 -4.69
CA ASP A 386 8.44 -2.41 -5.40
C ASP A 386 9.09 -1.65 -6.56
N VAL A 387 8.28 -0.96 -7.36
CA VAL A 387 8.77 -0.17 -8.50
C VAL A 387 9.62 1.00 -8.04
N ARG A 388 9.21 1.67 -6.96
CA ARG A 388 9.95 2.75 -6.32
C ARG A 388 11.35 2.27 -5.88
N SER A 389 11.40 1.16 -5.16
CA SER A 389 12.65 0.55 -4.68
C SER A 389 13.56 0.18 -5.84
N GLN A 390 13.03 -0.43 -6.89
CA GLN A 390 13.78 -0.80 -8.08
C GLN A 390 14.32 0.43 -8.84
N ILE A 391 13.55 1.51 -8.97
CA ILE A 391 13.99 2.75 -9.60
C ILE A 391 15.14 3.39 -8.81
N ILE A 392 15.01 3.47 -7.49
CA ILE A 392 16.04 4.04 -6.62
C ILE A 392 17.32 3.24 -6.70
N GLU A 393 17.24 1.91 -6.60
CA GLU A 393 18.40 1.03 -6.72
C GLU A 393 19.06 1.14 -8.10
N PHE A 394 18.26 1.17 -9.17
CA PHE A 394 18.77 1.39 -10.51
C PHE A 394 19.49 2.74 -10.66
N ASN A 395 18.91 3.82 -10.13
CA ASN A 395 19.49 5.16 -10.18
C ASN A 395 20.80 5.28 -9.39
N LYS A 396 20.91 4.57 -8.25
CA LYS A 396 22.13 4.50 -7.44
C LYS A 396 23.24 3.70 -8.14
N THR A 397 22.91 2.61 -8.79
CA THR A 397 23.87 1.63 -9.31
C THR A 397 24.26 1.84 -10.78
N SER A 398 23.40 2.44 -11.60
CA SER A 398 23.65 2.68 -13.02
C SER A 398 24.54 3.89 -13.23
N ASP A 399 25.69 3.69 -13.88
CA ASP A 399 26.61 4.79 -14.25
C ASP A 399 26.14 5.57 -15.49
N LYS A 400 25.31 4.97 -16.32
CA LYS A 400 24.93 5.50 -17.65
C LYS A 400 23.52 6.10 -17.69
N TYR A 401 22.58 5.53 -16.95
CA TYR A 401 21.17 5.88 -17.02
C TYR A 401 20.62 6.38 -15.69
N ARG A 402 19.56 7.18 -15.78
CA ARG A 402 18.74 7.60 -14.66
C ARG A 402 17.28 7.53 -15.07
N ILE A 403 16.43 6.93 -14.23
CA ILE A 403 14.99 6.97 -14.38
C ILE A 403 14.45 8.23 -13.70
N GLU A 404 13.68 9.02 -14.45
CA GLU A 404 12.92 10.16 -13.97
C GLU A 404 11.43 9.79 -13.95
N VAL A 405 10.80 9.82 -12.78
CA VAL A 405 9.40 9.49 -12.62
C VAL A 405 8.53 10.69 -12.96
N ARG A 406 7.52 10.48 -13.79
CA ARG A 406 6.41 11.40 -14.02
C ARG A 406 5.16 10.83 -13.36
N ASP A 407 4.85 11.36 -12.18
CA ASP A 407 3.70 10.95 -11.40
C ASP A 407 2.48 11.77 -11.81
N TYR A 408 1.57 11.13 -12.52
CA TYR A 408 0.32 11.74 -12.98
C TYR A 408 -0.79 11.68 -11.94
N SER A 409 -0.60 10.99 -10.81
CA SER A 409 -1.57 11.01 -9.70
C SER A 409 -1.74 12.41 -9.11
N GLU A 410 -0.72 13.27 -9.25
CA GLU A 410 -0.76 14.68 -8.81
C GLU A 410 -1.91 15.49 -9.46
N PHE A 411 -2.42 15.04 -10.61
CA PHE A 411 -3.52 15.71 -11.33
C PHE A 411 -4.90 15.16 -10.97
N ALA A 412 -4.98 14.02 -10.30
CA ALA A 412 -6.26 13.44 -9.87
C ALA A 412 -6.88 14.29 -8.76
N THR A 413 -8.21 14.44 -8.80
CA THR A 413 -9.00 15.12 -7.78
C THR A 413 -10.13 14.21 -7.32
N ALA A 414 -10.79 14.52 -6.21
CA ALA A 414 -11.98 13.78 -5.77
C ALA A 414 -13.12 13.83 -6.80
N GLU A 415 -13.19 14.94 -7.59
CA GLU A 415 -14.22 15.12 -8.63
C GLU A 415 -13.85 14.43 -9.95
N ASP A 416 -12.55 14.21 -10.23
CA ASP A 416 -12.04 13.59 -11.47
C ASP A 416 -10.78 12.74 -11.20
N SER A 417 -10.98 11.48 -10.86
CA SER A 417 -9.91 10.48 -10.67
C SER A 417 -9.14 10.20 -11.97
N SER A 418 -9.75 10.47 -13.13
CA SER A 418 -9.16 10.22 -14.45
C SER A 418 -8.33 11.38 -15.01
N ALA A 419 -8.25 12.52 -14.30
CA ALA A 419 -7.53 13.71 -14.77
C ALA A 419 -6.04 13.43 -15.08
N GLY A 420 -5.39 12.56 -14.28
CA GLY A 420 -4.01 12.11 -14.54
C GLY A 420 -3.85 11.41 -15.89
N LEU A 421 -4.71 10.45 -16.19
CA LEU A 421 -4.70 9.73 -17.47
C LEU A 421 -5.02 10.68 -18.64
N THR A 422 -5.97 11.60 -18.44
CA THR A 422 -6.29 12.64 -19.44
C THR A 422 -5.08 13.52 -19.74
N ARG A 423 -4.32 13.90 -18.70
CA ARG A 423 -3.08 14.66 -18.85
C ARG A 423 -2.03 13.88 -19.64
N LEU A 424 -1.76 12.63 -19.27
CA LEU A 424 -0.84 11.74 -19.98
C LEU A 424 -1.22 11.62 -21.46
N ASN A 425 -2.49 11.36 -21.77
CA ASN A 425 -2.99 11.26 -23.16
C ASN A 425 -2.75 12.56 -23.94
N THR A 426 -2.95 13.72 -23.31
CA THR A 426 -2.69 15.03 -23.91
C THR A 426 -1.21 15.21 -24.26
N GLU A 427 -0.31 14.81 -23.36
CA GLU A 427 1.14 14.89 -23.57
C GLU A 427 1.61 13.92 -24.66
N ILE A 428 1.09 12.70 -24.72
CA ILE A 428 1.36 11.73 -25.79
C ILE A 428 0.96 12.33 -27.14
N VAL A 429 -0.23 12.90 -27.26
CA VAL A 429 -0.71 13.56 -28.49
C VAL A 429 0.16 14.76 -28.87
N ALA A 430 0.67 15.51 -27.88
CA ALA A 430 1.58 16.63 -28.10
C ALA A 430 3.02 16.19 -28.48
N GLY A 431 3.33 14.89 -28.46
CA GLY A 431 4.64 14.32 -28.79
C GLY A 431 5.59 14.20 -27.58
N ASN A 432 5.13 14.47 -26.37
CA ASN A 432 5.88 14.31 -25.13
C ASN A 432 5.61 12.90 -24.56
N VAL A 433 6.04 11.88 -25.29
CA VAL A 433 5.78 10.48 -24.94
C VAL A 433 6.81 10.01 -23.93
N PRO A 434 6.42 9.48 -22.76
CA PRO A 434 7.36 8.83 -21.83
C PRO A 434 8.05 7.61 -22.47
N ASP A 435 9.25 7.26 -21.98
CA ASP A 435 9.97 6.10 -22.49
C ASP A 435 9.37 4.78 -21.98
N MET A 436 8.88 4.78 -20.76
CA MET A 436 8.24 3.65 -20.10
C MET A 436 6.95 4.10 -19.42
N LEU A 437 5.97 3.17 -19.33
CA LEU A 437 4.66 3.41 -18.73
C LEU A 437 4.32 2.28 -17.76
N GLU A 438 3.83 2.64 -16.59
CA GLU A 438 3.15 1.71 -15.69
C GLU A 438 1.82 1.27 -16.33
N THR A 439 1.50 -0.04 -16.31
CA THR A 439 0.39 -0.57 -17.10
C THR A 439 -0.92 -0.73 -16.35
N GLY A 440 -0.89 -0.75 -15.01
CA GLY A 440 -2.07 -1.04 -14.19
C GLY A 440 -3.18 0.02 -14.29
N SER A 441 -2.83 1.25 -14.68
CA SER A 441 -3.76 2.38 -14.72
C SER A 441 -3.91 3.01 -16.11
N ILE A 442 -3.38 2.38 -17.16
CA ILE A 442 -3.51 2.87 -18.54
C ILE A 442 -4.33 1.91 -19.39
N PRO A 443 -5.00 2.38 -20.46
CA PRO A 443 -5.73 1.53 -21.40
C PRO A 443 -4.75 0.78 -22.32
N LEU A 444 -4.03 -0.21 -21.76
CA LEU A 444 -2.93 -0.93 -22.41
C LEU A 444 -3.30 -1.44 -23.81
N ARG A 445 -4.48 -2.08 -23.95
CA ARG A 445 -4.96 -2.64 -25.20
C ARG A 445 -5.17 -1.58 -26.28
N GLN A 446 -5.68 -0.42 -25.89
CA GLN A 446 -5.87 0.72 -26.81
C GLN A 446 -4.51 1.29 -27.24
N TYR A 447 -3.55 1.42 -26.32
CA TYR A 447 -2.21 1.91 -26.64
C TYR A 447 -1.48 0.94 -27.57
N ALA A 448 -1.63 -0.37 -27.36
CA ALA A 448 -1.10 -1.40 -28.25
C ALA A 448 -1.72 -1.32 -29.66
N ALA A 449 -3.06 -1.23 -29.74
CA ALA A 449 -3.78 -1.11 -31.02
C ALA A 449 -3.37 0.15 -31.81
N LYS A 450 -3.09 1.27 -31.12
CA LYS A 450 -2.60 2.52 -31.73
C LYS A 450 -1.10 2.49 -32.09
N GLY A 451 -0.40 1.38 -31.80
CA GLY A 451 1.04 1.23 -32.06
C GLY A 451 1.93 2.14 -31.20
N LEU A 452 1.46 2.51 -30.00
CA LEU A 452 2.22 3.34 -29.05
C LEU A 452 3.25 2.55 -28.25
N LEU A 453 3.13 1.21 -28.21
CA LEU A 453 3.94 0.33 -27.40
C LEU A 453 4.87 -0.54 -28.25
N GLU A 454 6.01 -0.90 -27.68
CA GLU A 454 7.02 -1.75 -28.27
C GLU A 454 6.76 -3.22 -27.91
N ASP A 455 7.05 -4.14 -28.85
CA ASP A 455 7.04 -5.58 -28.61
C ASP A 455 8.25 -5.99 -27.76
N LEU A 456 8.02 -6.58 -26.59
CA LEU A 456 9.06 -6.93 -25.64
C LEU A 456 9.66 -8.32 -25.83
N TRP A 457 9.05 -9.20 -26.64
CA TRP A 457 9.59 -10.53 -26.89
C TRP A 457 11.01 -10.52 -27.45
N PRO A 458 11.37 -9.68 -28.43
CA PRO A 458 12.74 -9.64 -28.95
C PRO A 458 13.80 -9.30 -27.89
N PHE A 459 13.43 -8.50 -26.87
CA PHE A 459 14.33 -8.14 -25.77
C PHE A 459 14.51 -9.31 -24.81
N ILE A 460 13.42 -10.00 -24.43
CA ILE A 460 13.48 -11.20 -23.57
C ILE A 460 14.29 -12.30 -24.26
N GLU A 461 14.02 -12.57 -25.53
CA GLU A 461 14.71 -13.62 -26.31
C GLU A 461 16.20 -13.35 -26.48
N GLY A 462 16.60 -12.07 -26.56
CA GLY A 462 17.99 -11.64 -26.68
C GLY A 462 18.73 -11.58 -25.34
N ASP A 463 18.05 -11.68 -24.20
CA ASP A 463 18.65 -11.51 -22.88
C ASP A 463 19.14 -12.86 -22.31
N THR A 464 20.48 -13.00 -22.24
CA THR A 464 21.11 -14.24 -21.79
C THR A 464 21.04 -14.44 -20.28
N ASP A 465 20.90 -13.38 -19.48
CA ASP A 465 20.85 -13.47 -18.03
C ASP A 465 19.45 -13.91 -17.58
N ILE A 466 18.41 -13.50 -18.29
CA ILE A 466 17.05 -14.01 -18.13
C ILE A 466 16.96 -15.46 -18.64
N GLY A 467 17.76 -15.84 -19.64
CA GLY A 467 17.69 -17.14 -20.28
C GLY A 467 16.65 -17.23 -21.41
N GLY A 468 16.24 -16.09 -21.94
CA GLY A 468 15.22 -15.99 -22.98
C GLY A 468 13.83 -16.47 -22.49
N ARG A 469 13.02 -17.01 -23.40
CA ARG A 469 11.68 -17.54 -23.05
C ARG A 469 11.72 -18.69 -22.03
N ALA A 470 12.78 -19.49 -22.03
CA ALA A 470 12.91 -20.61 -21.11
C ALA A 470 13.19 -20.18 -19.65
N GLY A 471 13.68 -18.97 -19.43
CA GLY A 471 13.98 -18.42 -18.11
C GLY A 471 12.79 -17.73 -17.44
N VAL A 472 11.63 -17.69 -18.12
CA VAL A 472 10.40 -17.07 -17.61
C VAL A 472 9.23 -18.05 -17.66
N MET A 473 8.17 -17.75 -16.92
CA MET A 473 6.89 -18.46 -16.99
C MET A 473 6.18 -18.10 -18.31
N GLU A 474 6.68 -18.68 -19.42
CA GLU A 474 6.30 -18.33 -20.79
C GLU A 474 4.77 -18.37 -21.00
N HIS A 475 4.07 -19.34 -20.38
CA HIS A 475 2.63 -19.48 -20.55
C HIS A 475 1.85 -18.25 -20.07
N VAL A 476 2.20 -17.68 -18.93
CA VAL A 476 1.52 -16.48 -18.42
C VAL A 476 1.85 -15.24 -19.27
N LEU A 477 3.08 -15.13 -19.78
CA LEU A 477 3.42 -14.03 -20.69
C LEU A 477 2.73 -14.18 -22.06
N ASN A 478 2.56 -15.40 -22.56
CA ASN A 478 1.78 -15.67 -23.78
C ASN A 478 0.30 -15.29 -23.58
N ALA A 479 -0.26 -15.51 -22.38
CA ALA A 479 -1.62 -15.09 -22.04
C ALA A 479 -1.79 -13.55 -22.01
N ALA A 480 -0.70 -12.80 -21.82
CA ALA A 480 -0.68 -11.34 -21.86
C ALA A 480 -0.44 -10.77 -23.29
N GLU A 481 -0.17 -11.62 -24.29
CA GLU A 481 0.03 -11.18 -25.67
C GLU A 481 -1.23 -10.54 -26.25
N GLN A 482 -1.00 -9.58 -27.15
CA GLN A 482 -2.01 -9.04 -28.06
C GLN A 482 -1.48 -9.16 -29.50
N ASP A 483 -2.24 -9.84 -30.34
CA ASP A 483 -1.86 -10.11 -31.74
C ASP A 483 -0.45 -10.76 -31.86
N GLY A 484 -0.09 -11.63 -30.94
CA GLY A 484 1.19 -12.34 -30.89
C GLY A 484 2.39 -11.48 -30.49
N LYS A 485 2.17 -10.36 -29.80
CA LYS A 485 3.19 -9.46 -29.27
C LYS A 485 2.98 -9.23 -27.78
N LEU A 486 4.07 -9.12 -27.06
CA LEU A 486 4.08 -8.81 -25.64
C LEU A 486 4.36 -7.31 -25.42
N TYR A 487 3.41 -6.59 -24.82
CA TYR A 487 3.54 -5.15 -24.63
C TYR A 487 3.82 -4.74 -23.18
N GLU A 488 3.74 -5.68 -22.24
CA GLU A 488 4.08 -5.44 -20.85
C GLU A 488 4.86 -6.60 -20.26
N ILE A 489 5.65 -6.31 -19.23
CA ILE A 489 6.27 -7.30 -18.36
C ILE A 489 5.92 -6.98 -16.90
N PHE A 490 5.77 -8.01 -16.10
CA PHE A 490 5.45 -7.95 -14.68
C PHE A 490 6.32 -8.95 -13.90
N THR A 491 6.47 -8.72 -12.60
CA THR A 491 7.37 -9.50 -11.75
C THR A 491 6.72 -10.80 -11.29
N ASN A 492 5.41 -10.78 -11.04
CA ASN A 492 4.66 -11.88 -10.48
C ASN A 492 3.23 -11.93 -11.01
N PHE A 493 2.58 -13.06 -10.77
CA PHE A 493 1.19 -13.31 -11.13
C PHE A 493 0.46 -14.14 -10.06
N ALA A 494 -0.85 -14.08 -10.09
CA ALA A 494 -1.74 -15.00 -9.38
C ALA A 494 -2.82 -15.51 -10.33
N ILE A 495 -3.67 -16.43 -9.90
CA ILE A 495 -4.81 -16.90 -10.69
C ILE A 495 -6.10 -16.54 -9.96
N ARG A 496 -6.94 -15.72 -10.59
CA ARG A 496 -8.33 -15.53 -10.16
C ARG A 496 -9.19 -16.65 -10.71
N THR A 497 -9.90 -17.33 -9.82
CA THR A 497 -10.77 -18.45 -10.17
C THR A 497 -11.96 -18.53 -9.20
N VAL A 498 -12.75 -19.55 -9.34
CA VAL A 498 -13.82 -19.91 -8.41
C VAL A 498 -13.62 -21.34 -7.96
N ALA A 499 -13.67 -21.58 -6.65
CA ALA A 499 -13.67 -22.91 -6.07
C ALA A 499 -15.08 -23.37 -5.72
N GLY A 500 -15.31 -24.66 -5.88
CA GLY A 500 -16.56 -25.31 -5.50
C GLY A 500 -16.38 -26.78 -5.10
N PRO A 501 -17.43 -27.43 -4.56
CA PRO A 501 -17.38 -28.81 -4.08
C PRO A 501 -17.12 -29.80 -5.21
N LYS A 502 -15.97 -30.48 -5.18
CA LYS A 502 -15.52 -31.40 -6.24
C LYS A 502 -16.52 -32.49 -6.56
N ASN A 503 -17.25 -33.05 -5.56
CA ASN A 503 -18.27 -34.07 -5.75
C ASN A 503 -19.54 -33.59 -6.46
N ILE A 504 -19.76 -32.27 -6.55
CA ILE A 504 -20.88 -31.61 -7.22
C ILE A 504 -20.51 -31.12 -8.60
N VAL A 505 -19.43 -30.33 -8.68
CA VAL A 505 -19.01 -29.67 -9.94
C VAL A 505 -18.08 -30.52 -10.79
N GLY A 506 -17.41 -31.54 -10.21
CA GLY A 506 -16.44 -32.40 -10.92
C GLY A 506 -15.10 -31.71 -11.19
N ASP A 507 -14.27 -32.35 -12.01
CA ASP A 507 -12.91 -31.88 -12.38
C ASP A 507 -12.93 -31.05 -13.69
N ARG A 508 -13.95 -30.21 -13.87
CA ARG A 508 -14.04 -29.35 -15.07
C ARG A 508 -13.27 -28.05 -14.88
N MET A 509 -12.72 -27.50 -15.95
CA MET A 509 -12.01 -26.21 -15.96
C MET A 509 -12.82 -25.08 -16.62
N SER A 510 -14.01 -25.40 -17.13
CA SER A 510 -14.96 -24.45 -17.71
C SER A 510 -16.38 -24.96 -17.54
N TRP A 511 -17.34 -24.06 -17.47
CA TRP A 511 -18.76 -24.36 -17.39
C TRP A 511 -19.62 -23.17 -17.83
N THR A 512 -20.88 -23.49 -18.16
CA THR A 512 -21.90 -22.51 -18.53
C THR A 512 -22.83 -22.22 -17.35
N LEU A 513 -23.70 -21.22 -17.50
CA LEU A 513 -24.79 -20.96 -16.53
C LEU A 513 -25.73 -22.15 -16.39
N ALA A 514 -25.95 -22.93 -17.45
CA ALA A 514 -26.73 -24.13 -17.41
C ALA A 514 -26.09 -25.21 -16.52
N ASP A 515 -24.75 -25.38 -16.64
CA ASP A 515 -23.99 -26.31 -15.78
C ASP A 515 -24.04 -25.87 -14.30
N LEU A 516 -23.93 -24.55 -14.05
CA LEU A 516 -24.05 -23.98 -12.71
C LEU A 516 -25.43 -24.29 -12.10
N GLN A 517 -26.51 -24.12 -12.84
CA GLN A 517 -27.86 -24.45 -12.39
C GLN A 517 -28.04 -25.94 -12.13
N GLU A 518 -27.45 -26.81 -12.97
CA GLU A 518 -27.44 -28.25 -12.73
C GLU A 518 -26.69 -28.63 -11.44
N ALA A 519 -25.55 -27.97 -11.18
CA ALA A 519 -24.75 -28.16 -9.97
C ALA A 519 -25.52 -27.68 -8.74
N LEU A 520 -26.13 -26.51 -8.79
CA LEU A 520 -26.94 -25.94 -7.69
C LEU A 520 -28.11 -26.83 -7.32
N ALA A 521 -28.74 -27.45 -8.31
CA ALA A 521 -29.85 -28.37 -8.07
C ALA A 521 -29.47 -29.66 -7.29
N LYS A 522 -28.14 -29.94 -7.19
CA LYS A 522 -27.60 -31.06 -6.40
C LYS A 522 -27.27 -30.66 -4.97
N MET A 523 -27.24 -29.35 -4.68
CA MET A 523 -26.98 -28.80 -3.35
C MET A 523 -28.25 -28.87 -2.49
N PRO A 524 -28.14 -28.74 -1.15
CA PRO A 524 -29.31 -28.62 -0.26
C PRO A 524 -30.25 -27.48 -0.67
N GLU A 525 -31.53 -27.63 -0.41
CA GLU A 525 -32.51 -26.57 -0.65
C GLU A 525 -32.15 -25.31 0.14
N GLY A 526 -32.15 -24.15 -0.53
CA GLY A 526 -31.75 -22.87 0.05
C GLY A 526 -30.25 -22.58 0.03
N CYS A 527 -29.42 -23.45 -0.58
CA CYS A 527 -28.00 -23.18 -0.77
C CYS A 527 -27.81 -21.96 -1.67
N ALA A 528 -26.99 -20.98 -1.20
CA ALA A 528 -26.58 -19.83 -1.99
C ALA A 528 -25.50 -20.22 -3.02
N ILE A 529 -25.46 -19.52 -4.14
CA ILE A 529 -24.42 -19.75 -5.15
C ILE A 529 -23.08 -19.23 -4.63
N PHE A 530 -23.04 -17.97 -4.19
CA PHE A 530 -21.89 -17.27 -3.61
C PHE A 530 -22.23 -16.75 -2.20
N GLY A 531 -21.43 -15.82 -1.66
CA GLY A 531 -21.58 -15.27 -0.32
C GLY A 531 -22.89 -14.50 -0.10
N GLN A 532 -23.25 -14.30 1.16
CA GLN A 532 -24.43 -13.52 1.53
C GLN A 532 -24.34 -12.06 1.13
N THR A 533 -23.12 -11.52 1.12
CA THR A 533 -22.85 -10.10 0.83
C THR A 533 -22.66 -9.81 -0.66
N ASP A 534 -22.61 -10.85 -1.52
CA ASP A 534 -22.46 -10.65 -2.95
C ASP A 534 -23.72 -10.04 -3.57
N THR A 535 -23.57 -8.86 -4.16
CA THR A 535 -24.63 -8.08 -4.78
C THR A 535 -24.65 -8.24 -6.31
N LYS A 536 -25.70 -7.70 -6.94
CA LYS A 536 -25.79 -7.60 -8.41
C LYS A 536 -24.58 -6.90 -9.01
N THR A 537 -24.09 -5.85 -8.35
CA THR A 537 -22.96 -5.03 -8.82
C THR A 537 -21.65 -5.79 -8.68
N ASP A 538 -21.43 -6.48 -7.56
CA ASP A 538 -20.23 -7.30 -7.35
C ASP A 538 -20.18 -8.43 -8.39
N MET A 539 -21.31 -9.10 -8.61
CA MET A 539 -21.39 -10.17 -9.60
C MET A 539 -21.20 -9.65 -11.04
N LEU A 540 -21.75 -8.45 -11.35
CA LEU A 540 -21.51 -7.82 -12.65
C LEU A 540 -20.02 -7.51 -12.86
N SER A 541 -19.35 -6.95 -11.86
CA SER A 541 -17.91 -6.68 -11.91
C SER A 541 -17.10 -7.94 -12.17
N ASN A 542 -17.35 -9.01 -11.38
CA ASN A 542 -16.66 -10.28 -11.53
C ASN A 542 -16.89 -10.94 -12.90
N VAL A 543 -18.14 -10.96 -13.37
CA VAL A 543 -18.51 -11.55 -14.66
C VAL A 543 -17.94 -10.74 -15.82
N MET A 544 -17.99 -9.40 -15.76
CA MET A 544 -17.43 -8.55 -16.82
C MET A 544 -15.93 -8.72 -16.93
N ALA A 545 -15.23 -8.73 -15.84
CA ALA A 545 -13.79 -8.88 -15.81
C ALA A 545 -13.30 -10.22 -16.43
N GLN A 546 -14.09 -11.29 -16.32
CA GLN A 546 -13.76 -12.61 -16.88
C GLN A 546 -14.30 -12.85 -18.29
N ASN A 547 -15.25 -12.05 -18.75
CA ASN A 547 -15.95 -12.27 -20.01
C ASN A 547 -15.80 -11.10 -21.01
N ALA A 548 -15.22 -9.95 -20.62
CA ALA A 548 -15.18 -8.76 -21.47
C ALA A 548 -14.55 -9.02 -22.85
N ASP A 549 -13.50 -9.82 -22.90
CA ASP A 549 -12.82 -10.22 -24.14
C ASP A 549 -13.70 -11.02 -25.10
N SER A 550 -14.69 -11.73 -24.59
CA SER A 550 -15.68 -12.44 -25.39
C SER A 550 -16.64 -11.49 -26.11
N PHE A 551 -16.77 -10.26 -25.62
CA PHE A 551 -17.76 -9.29 -26.14
C PHE A 551 -17.16 -8.12 -26.89
N VAL A 552 -15.84 -7.92 -26.83
CA VAL A 552 -15.13 -6.81 -27.50
C VAL A 552 -13.93 -7.34 -28.29
N ASP A 553 -13.92 -7.11 -29.58
CA ASP A 553 -12.76 -7.29 -30.45
C ASP A 553 -12.18 -5.92 -30.80
N TRP A 554 -11.11 -5.55 -30.09
CA TRP A 554 -10.43 -4.26 -30.27
C TRP A 554 -9.79 -4.12 -31.66
N SER A 555 -9.37 -5.22 -32.30
CA SER A 555 -8.73 -5.19 -33.62
C SER A 555 -9.70 -4.82 -34.71
N THR A 556 -10.93 -5.33 -34.63
CA THR A 556 -12.00 -5.07 -35.64
C THR A 556 -13.00 -4.00 -35.18
N GLY A 557 -13.07 -3.69 -33.90
CA GLY A 557 -14.06 -2.80 -33.30
C GLY A 557 -15.45 -3.43 -33.18
N GLN A 558 -15.56 -4.76 -33.32
CA GLN A 558 -16.83 -5.47 -33.15
C GLN A 558 -17.14 -5.70 -31.69
N CYS A 559 -18.40 -5.43 -31.31
CA CYS A 559 -18.92 -5.69 -29.96
C CYS A 559 -20.14 -6.61 -30.05
N ARG A 560 -20.39 -7.42 -29.01
CA ARG A 560 -21.47 -8.42 -28.97
C ARG A 560 -22.27 -8.36 -27.66
N PHE A 561 -22.53 -7.16 -27.13
CA PHE A 561 -23.29 -6.94 -25.88
C PHE A 561 -24.83 -7.12 -26.06
N ASP A 562 -25.32 -7.28 -27.29
CA ASP A 562 -26.71 -7.63 -27.58
C ASP A 562 -26.93 -9.12 -27.84
N SER A 563 -25.86 -9.94 -27.67
CA SER A 563 -25.94 -11.40 -27.83
C SER A 563 -26.75 -12.06 -26.71
N GLU A 564 -27.30 -13.26 -26.99
CA GLU A 564 -28.01 -14.05 -25.96
C GLU A 564 -27.09 -14.45 -24.81
N ASP A 565 -25.79 -14.67 -25.09
CA ASP A 565 -24.78 -15.00 -24.08
C ASP A 565 -24.60 -13.85 -23.06
N PHE A 566 -24.45 -12.61 -23.54
CA PHE A 566 -24.36 -11.47 -22.63
C PHE A 566 -25.64 -11.23 -21.85
N LYS A 567 -26.80 -11.38 -22.51
CA LYS A 567 -28.10 -11.27 -21.82
C LYS A 567 -28.26 -12.32 -20.73
N ALA A 568 -27.81 -13.54 -20.96
CA ALA A 568 -27.84 -14.60 -19.95
C ALA A 568 -26.97 -14.26 -18.73
N LEU A 569 -25.74 -13.76 -18.96
CA LEU A 569 -24.85 -13.30 -17.89
C LEU A 569 -25.43 -12.11 -17.13
N LEU A 570 -26.01 -11.13 -17.81
CA LEU A 570 -26.63 -9.97 -17.17
C LEU A 570 -27.87 -10.36 -16.34
N ALA A 571 -28.68 -11.32 -16.82
CA ALA A 571 -29.79 -11.89 -16.09
C ALA A 571 -29.32 -12.68 -14.86
N PHE A 572 -28.20 -13.39 -14.95
CA PHE A 572 -27.56 -14.06 -13.83
C PHE A 572 -27.16 -13.07 -12.74
N CYS A 573 -26.47 -11.98 -13.10
CA CYS A 573 -26.13 -10.92 -12.14
C CYS A 573 -27.39 -10.34 -11.46
N ASN A 574 -28.48 -10.15 -12.21
CA ASN A 574 -29.75 -9.66 -11.65
C ASN A 574 -30.44 -10.63 -10.67
N SER A 575 -29.99 -11.88 -10.58
CA SER A 575 -30.54 -12.86 -9.61
C SER A 575 -30.01 -12.67 -8.18
N PHE A 576 -28.98 -11.84 -8.00
CA PHE A 576 -28.39 -11.50 -6.70
C PHE A 576 -29.15 -10.33 -6.03
N PRO A 577 -28.99 -10.10 -4.73
CA PRO A 577 -29.59 -8.97 -4.03
C PRO A 577 -29.02 -7.65 -4.55
N ALA A 578 -29.80 -6.57 -4.47
CA ALA A 578 -29.34 -5.24 -4.87
C ALA A 578 -28.31 -4.67 -3.87
N GLU A 579 -28.57 -4.89 -2.59
CA GLU A 579 -27.75 -4.42 -1.46
C GLU A 579 -27.82 -5.48 -0.36
N TYR A 580 -26.80 -5.52 0.50
CA TYR A 580 -26.84 -6.29 1.73
C TYR A 580 -27.25 -5.37 2.88
N ASP A 581 -28.32 -5.74 3.58
CA ASP A 581 -28.88 -4.96 4.69
C ASP A 581 -28.11 -5.24 5.99
N TRP A 582 -27.02 -4.52 6.21
CA TRP A 582 -26.19 -4.65 7.41
C TRP A 582 -26.92 -4.32 8.71
N GLU A 583 -27.91 -3.43 8.67
CA GLU A 583 -28.62 -3.00 9.88
C GLU A 583 -29.59 -4.07 10.40
N ASN A 584 -30.27 -4.75 9.49
CA ASN A 584 -31.30 -5.73 9.87
C ASN A 584 -30.85 -7.18 9.77
N SER A 585 -29.68 -7.44 9.16
CA SER A 585 -29.16 -8.80 8.93
C SER A 585 -28.07 -9.24 9.90
N GLN A 586 -27.73 -8.44 10.93
CA GLN A 586 -26.65 -8.77 11.89
C GLN A 586 -26.89 -10.09 12.62
N ASP A 587 -28.13 -10.40 12.98
CA ASP A 587 -28.52 -11.66 13.65
C ASP A 587 -28.57 -12.86 12.68
N GLU A 588 -28.59 -12.62 11.36
CA GLU A 588 -28.65 -13.65 10.29
C GLU A 588 -27.30 -13.82 9.59
N TRP A 589 -26.32 -12.95 9.92
CA TRP A 589 -24.97 -13.05 9.34
C TRP A 589 -24.28 -14.31 9.85
N GLU A 590 -23.80 -15.10 8.94
CA GLU A 590 -23.04 -16.31 9.23
C GLU A 590 -21.71 -16.22 8.52
N ASP A 591 -20.64 -16.57 9.22
CA ASP A 591 -19.29 -16.58 8.67
C ASP A 591 -19.23 -17.33 7.33
N PRO A 592 -18.64 -16.76 6.27
CA PRO A 592 -18.61 -17.34 4.92
C PRO A 592 -18.00 -18.75 4.89
N TYR A 593 -16.98 -19.01 5.69
CA TYR A 593 -16.32 -20.31 5.74
C TYR A 593 -17.20 -21.39 6.36
N THR A 594 -17.89 -21.04 7.43
CA THR A 594 -18.90 -21.89 8.07
C THR A 594 -20.02 -22.22 7.10
N ARG A 595 -20.45 -21.28 6.26
CA ARG A 595 -21.48 -21.51 5.22
C ARG A 595 -21.04 -22.50 4.15
N ILE A 596 -19.77 -22.40 3.69
CA ILE A 596 -19.19 -23.35 2.73
C ILE A 596 -19.12 -24.75 3.34
N ILE A 597 -18.56 -24.88 4.54
CA ILE A 597 -18.38 -26.17 5.24
C ILE A 597 -19.72 -26.85 5.51
N SER A 598 -20.75 -26.09 5.87
CA SER A 598 -22.11 -26.59 6.12
C SER A 598 -22.95 -26.84 4.85
N GLY A 599 -22.43 -26.45 3.67
CA GLY A 599 -23.13 -26.60 2.39
C GLY A 599 -24.26 -25.60 2.17
N LYS A 600 -24.27 -24.49 2.89
CA LYS A 600 -25.19 -23.36 2.69
C LYS A 600 -24.74 -22.41 1.59
N GLN A 601 -23.47 -22.48 1.21
CA GLN A 601 -22.86 -21.76 0.10
C GLN A 601 -22.10 -22.75 -0.78
N MET A 602 -22.28 -22.66 -2.10
CA MET A 602 -21.70 -23.61 -3.04
C MET A 602 -20.33 -23.19 -3.55
N LEU A 603 -20.13 -21.92 -3.83
CA LEU A 603 -18.93 -21.39 -4.50
C LEU A 603 -18.27 -20.30 -3.66
N THR A 604 -16.94 -20.17 -3.84
CA THR A 604 -16.17 -19.03 -3.34
C THR A 604 -15.21 -18.53 -4.41
N SER A 605 -15.03 -17.20 -4.47
CA SER A 605 -13.98 -16.60 -5.31
C SER A 605 -12.62 -16.88 -4.70
N VAL A 606 -11.64 -17.22 -5.52
CA VAL A 606 -10.28 -17.58 -5.11
C VAL A 606 -9.28 -16.70 -5.83
N TYR A 607 -8.35 -16.15 -5.06
CA TYR A 607 -7.14 -15.52 -5.52
C TYR A 607 -5.98 -16.46 -5.22
N PHE A 608 -5.68 -17.36 -6.16
CA PHE A 608 -4.66 -18.40 -5.99
C PHE A 608 -3.26 -17.78 -6.17
N SER A 609 -2.52 -17.65 -5.10
CA SER A 609 -1.25 -16.91 -5.04
C SER A 609 -0.13 -17.60 -4.24
N GLN A 610 -0.50 -18.57 -3.39
CA GLN A 610 0.43 -19.32 -2.55
C GLN A 610 -0.01 -20.79 -2.45
N LEU A 611 0.85 -21.72 -2.85
CA LEU A 611 0.46 -23.13 -2.95
C LEU A 611 -0.02 -23.72 -1.61
N ARG A 612 0.73 -23.54 -0.50
CA ARG A 612 0.36 -24.15 0.79
C ARG A 612 -0.92 -23.53 1.34
N TRP A 613 -0.99 -22.20 1.37
CA TRP A 613 -2.11 -21.48 1.95
C TRP A 613 -3.40 -21.70 1.15
N ASP A 614 -3.33 -21.60 -0.17
CA ASP A 614 -4.54 -21.73 -1.01
C ASP A 614 -5.11 -23.16 -1.00
N PHE A 615 -4.25 -24.19 -0.85
CA PHE A 615 -4.71 -25.54 -0.62
C PHE A 615 -5.22 -25.75 0.80
N LEU A 616 -4.58 -25.17 1.83
CA LEU A 616 -5.10 -25.17 3.20
C LEU A 616 -6.53 -24.65 3.25
N GLU A 617 -6.75 -23.47 2.70
CA GLU A 617 -8.05 -22.82 2.68
C GLU A 617 -9.06 -23.64 1.87
N ASN A 618 -8.81 -23.84 0.59
CA ASN A 618 -9.81 -24.36 -0.31
C ASN A 618 -10.08 -25.86 -0.11
N ASP A 619 -9.07 -26.71 0.02
CA ASP A 619 -9.27 -28.13 0.29
C ASP A 619 -9.86 -28.36 1.69
N GLY A 620 -9.50 -27.51 2.66
CA GLY A 620 -10.04 -27.54 4.01
C GLY A 620 -11.53 -27.20 4.03
N LEU A 621 -11.92 -26.09 3.40
CA LEU A 621 -13.32 -25.66 3.33
C LEU A 621 -14.25 -26.68 2.65
N PHE A 622 -13.78 -27.30 1.57
CA PHE A 622 -14.55 -28.30 0.82
C PHE A 622 -14.26 -29.76 1.21
N LYS A 623 -13.51 -30.00 2.30
CA LYS A 623 -13.08 -31.34 2.74
C LYS A 623 -14.21 -32.37 2.81
N SER A 624 -15.34 -32.00 3.42
CA SER A 624 -16.51 -32.87 3.54
C SER A 624 -17.23 -33.12 2.20
N GLN A 625 -16.89 -32.37 1.17
CA GLN A 625 -17.53 -32.36 -0.15
C GLN A 625 -16.59 -32.89 -1.25
N GLY A 626 -15.54 -33.64 -0.86
CA GLY A 626 -14.61 -34.29 -1.77
C GLY A 626 -13.39 -33.42 -2.17
N GLY A 627 -13.16 -32.31 -1.47
CA GLY A 627 -12.13 -31.30 -1.76
C GLY A 627 -12.63 -30.21 -2.70
N ALA A 628 -11.77 -29.22 -2.97
CA ALA A 628 -12.05 -28.13 -3.87
C ALA A 628 -11.83 -28.52 -5.35
N ALA A 629 -12.67 -28.03 -6.24
CA ALA A 629 -12.41 -27.96 -7.68
C ALA A 629 -12.37 -26.49 -8.10
N PHE A 630 -11.36 -26.11 -8.87
CA PHE A 630 -11.15 -24.74 -9.38
C PHE A 630 -11.72 -24.63 -10.79
N ILE A 631 -12.89 -24.02 -10.91
CA ILE A 631 -13.72 -24.09 -12.13
C ILE A 631 -13.92 -22.76 -12.85
N GLY A 632 -13.57 -21.64 -12.17
CA GLY A 632 -13.76 -20.29 -12.70
C GLY A 632 -15.22 -19.82 -12.73
N TYR A 633 -15.41 -18.60 -13.20
CA TYR A 633 -16.75 -18.03 -13.44
C TYR A 633 -17.40 -18.69 -14.67
N PRO A 634 -18.75 -18.76 -14.73
CA PRO A 634 -19.41 -19.34 -15.91
C PRO A 634 -19.17 -18.49 -17.17
N ARG A 635 -18.94 -19.18 -18.30
CA ARG A 635 -18.75 -18.57 -19.62
C ARG A 635 -19.60 -19.32 -20.67
N GLU A 636 -20.42 -18.57 -21.42
CA GLU A 636 -21.31 -19.14 -22.42
C GLU A 636 -20.57 -19.48 -23.74
N ASP A 637 -19.39 -18.95 -23.97
CA ASP A 637 -18.53 -19.28 -25.11
C ASP A 637 -17.72 -20.59 -24.93
N GLY A 638 -17.82 -21.21 -23.73
CA GLY A 638 -17.09 -22.43 -23.38
C GLY A 638 -15.63 -22.22 -22.99
N GLY A 639 -15.19 -20.98 -22.90
CA GLY A 639 -13.86 -20.61 -22.41
C GLY A 639 -13.66 -20.88 -20.91
N VAL A 640 -12.41 -20.77 -20.46
CA VAL A 640 -12.03 -20.90 -19.07
C VAL A 640 -12.41 -19.60 -18.33
N GLY A 641 -13.20 -19.73 -17.27
CA GLY A 641 -13.65 -18.59 -16.45
C GLY A 641 -12.68 -18.20 -15.34
N SER A 642 -11.41 -18.53 -15.52
CA SER A 642 -10.27 -18.15 -14.66
C SER A 642 -9.31 -17.32 -15.48
N GLY A 643 -8.60 -16.40 -14.85
CA GLY A 643 -7.63 -15.52 -15.49
C GLY A 643 -6.39 -15.31 -14.63
N PHE A 644 -5.24 -15.10 -15.28
CA PHE A 644 -4.08 -14.57 -14.57
C PHE A 644 -4.34 -13.13 -14.15
N THR A 645 -3.83 -12.75 -12.99
CA THR A 645 -3.81 -11.37 -12.53
C THR A 645 -2.38 -10.98 -12.18
N THR A 646 -2.03 -9.74 -12.42
CA THR A 646 -0.69 -9.19 -12.20
C THR A 646 -0.77 -7.97 -11.28
N ASN A 647 0.30 -7.67 -10.58
CA ASN A 647 0.38 -6.48 -9.70
C ASN A 647 0.84 -5.23 -10.45
N GLY A 648 0.36 -5.06 -11.69
CA GLY A 648 0.82 -4.03 -12.58
C GLY A 648 2.11 -4.43 -13.29
N GLY A 649 2.29 -3.90 -14.48
CA GLY A 649 3.43 -4.16 -15.33
C GLY A 649 4.09 -2.88 -15.80
N VAL A 650 5.12 -3.05 -16.60
CA VAL A 650 5.80 -1.95 -17.28
C VAL A 650 5.80 -2.21 -18.79
N ALA A 651 5.36 -1.21 -19.55
CA ALA A 651 5.43 -1.17 -20.99
C ALA A 651 6.53 -0.22 -21.47
N MET A 652 7.14 -0.54 -22.64
CA MET A 652 8.06 0.36 -23.33
C MET A 652 7.31 1.10 -24.42
N SER A 653 7.50 2.41 -24.50
CA SER A 653 6.95 3.21 -25.58
C SER A 653 7.65 2.89 -26.91
N ALA A 654 6.89 2.76 -27.99
CA ALA A 654 7.43 2.66 -29.34
C ALA A 654 8.26 3.91 -29.74
N ALA A 655 7.97 5.05 -29.11
CA ALA A 655 8.70 6.31 -29.31
C ALA A 655 9.99 6.41 -28.49
N CYS A 656 10.27 5.47 -27.57
CA CYS A 656 11.50 5.45 -26.77
C CYS A 656 12.72 5.43 -27.70
N LYS A 657 13.63 6.38 -27.48
CA LYS A 657 14.82 6.56 -28.34
C LYS A 657 15.99 5.68 -27.92
N ASP A 658 16.12 5.41 -26.63
CA ASP A 658 17.14 4.53 -26.06
C ASP A 658 16.47 3.27 -25.47
N LYS A 659 16.02 2.38 -26.36
CA LYS A 659 15.36 1.13 -25.97
C LYS A 659 16.27 0.18 -25.19
N GLU A 660 17.59 0.24 -25.44
CA GLU A 660 18.59 -0.50 -24.65
C GLU A 660 18.61 0.00 -23.21
N GLY A 661 18.57 1.32 -23.02
CA GLY A 661 18.52 1.93 -21.70
C GLY A 661 17.24 1.58 -20.97
N ALA A 662 16.08 1.72 -21.61
CA ALA A 662 14.80 1.32 -21.03
C ALA A 662 14.78 -0.17 -20.67
N TRP A 663 15.28 -1.05 -21.55
CA TRP A 663 15.37 -2.49 -21.28
C TRP A 663 16.31 -2.78 -20.10
N SER A 664 17.42 -2.06 -19.96
CA SER A 664 18.35 -2.26 -18.84
C SER A 664 17.69 -2.10 -17.45
N PHE A 665 16.67 -1.25 -17.37
CA PHE A 665 15.82 -1.15 -16.17
C PHE A 665 14.72 -2.23 -16.18
N MET A 666 13.94 -2.34 -17.26
CA MET A 666 12.78 -3.24 -17.31
C MET A 666 13.17 -4.70 -17.04
N ARG A 667 14.33 -5.16 -17.56
CA ARG A 667 14.83 -6.53 -17.36
C ARG A 667 15.03 -6.92 -15.89
N THR A 668 15.28 -5.95 -15.01
CA THR A 668 15.46 -6.22 -13.57
C THR A 668 14.22 -6.84 -12.94
N ARG A 669 13.06 -6.62 -13.53
CA ARG A 669 11.78 -7.21 -13.08
C ARG A 669 11.63 -8.70 -13.44
N LEU A 670 12.42 -9.20 -14.38
CA LEU A 670 12.40 -10.60 -14.81
C LEU A 670 13.61 -11.40 -14.32
N LEU A 671 14.60 -10.73 -13.72
CA LEU A 671 15.73 -11.39 -13.08
C LEU A 671 15.29 -12.01 -11.75
N SER A 672 16.03 -13.02 -11.30
CA SER A 672 15.78 -13.65 -9.99
C SER A 672 15.85 -12.61 -8.87
N GLN A 673 14.84 -12.61 -8.03
CA GLN A 673 14.75 -11.79 -6.83
C GLN A 673 15.14 -12.58 -5.56
N SER A 674 15.28 -13.89 -5.68
CA SER A 674 15.59 -14.76 -4.55
C SER A 674 17.04 -14.65 -4.16
N THR A 675 17.31 -14.13 -2.97
CA THR A 675 18.63 -14.08 -2.36
C THR A 675 18.91 -15.27 -1.44
N ASP A 676 17.88 -15.94 -0.89
CA ASP A 676 17.99 -17.05 0.05
C ASP A 676 16.77 -18.01 -0.03
N GLU A 677 16.86 -19.15 0.64
CA GLU A 677 15.81 -20.18 0.65
C GLU A 677 14.63 -19.79 1.54
N GLU A 678 14.83 -18.99 2.57
CA GLU A 678 13.81 -18.58 3.51
C GLU A 678 12.87 -17.56 2.88
N SER A 679 13.37 -16.64 2.06
CA SER A 679 12.56 -15.64 1.33
C SER A 679 11.50 -16.29 0.45
N ALA A 680 11.79 -17.44 -0.16
CA ALA A 680 10.87 -18.13 -1.07
C ALA A 680 9.57 -18.60 -0.39
N ARG A 681 9.62 -18.87 0.91
CA ARG A 681 8.47 -19.31 1.71
C ARG A 681 7.39 -18.23 1.86
N TYR A 682 7.82 -16.98 1.93
CA TYR A 682 6.94 -15.84 2.22
C TYR A 682 6.52 -15.05 0.99
N TRP A 683 6.88 -15.51 -0.21
CA TRP A 683 6.43 -14.86 -1.43
C TRP A 683 4.91 -14.89 -1.54
N SER A 684 4.33 -13.71 -1.68
CA SER A 684 2.96 -13.54 -2.13
C SER A 684 2.96 -13.39 -3.66
N ASN A 685 2.13 -14.18 -4.34
CA ASN A 685 2.07 -14.35 -5.78
C ASN A 685 3.23 -15.17 -6.38
N PHE A 686 2.96 -15.78 -7.53
CA PHE A 686 3.90 -16.64 -8.24
C PHE A 686 4.88 -15.81 -9.05
N PRO A 687 6.20 -16.00 -8.91
CA PRO A 687 7.19 -15.28 -9.70
C PRO A 687 7.09 -15.62 -11.18
N VAL A 688 7.30 -14.61 -12.04
CA VAL A 688 7.44 -14.80 -13.50
C VAL A 688 8.81 -15.36 -13.85
N ASN A 689 9.84 -15.13 -13.03
CA ASN A 689 11.13 -15.79 -13.16
C ASN A 689 10.98 -17.30 -12.93
N LYS A 690 11.40 -18.11 -13.90
CA LYS A 690 11.18 -19.57 -13.87
C LYS A 690 11.97 -20.26 -12.74
N ALA A 691 13.19 -19.81 -12.47
CA ALA A 691 14.02 -20.41 -11.42
C ALA A 691 13.43 -20.11 -10.03
N ASP A 692 12.92 -18.90 -9.81
CA ASP A 692 12.27 -18.50 -8.57
C ASP A 692 10.96 -19.26 -8.38
N PHE A 693 10.17 -19.44 -9.45
CA PHE A 693 8.97 -20.27 -9.42
C PHE A 693 9.27 -21.72 -9.04
N ASP A 694 10.29 -22.32 -9.68
CA ASP A 694 10.67 -23.70 -9.38
C ASP A 694 11.14 -23.86 -7.93
N LYS A 695 11.86 -22.88 -7.40
CA LYS A 695 12.30 -22.86 -6.00
C LYS A 695 11.12 -22.77 -5.04
N MET A 696 10.14 -21.90 -5.34
CA MET A 696 8.90 -21.77 -4.56
C MET A 696 8.11 -23.09 -4.53
N VAL A 697 8.02 -23.78 -5.66
CA VAL A 697 7.36 -25.09 -5.75
C VAL A 697 8.14 -26.15 -4.95
N GLU A 698 9.46 -26.18 -5.07
CA GLU A 698 10.31 -27.11 -4.32
C GLU A 698 10.15 -26.91 -2.80
N GLU A 699 10.17 -25.66 -2.35
CA GLU A 699 9.94 -25.33 -0.94
C GLU A 699 8.53 -25.76 -0.49
N ALA A 700 7.48 -25.42 -1.26
CA ALA A 700 6.10 -25.76 -0.90
C ALA A 700 5.86 -27.28 -0.81
N MET A 701 6.55 -28.08 -1.62
CA MET A 701 6.43 -29.54 -1.65
C MET A 701 7.40 -30.26 -0.68
N THR A 702 8.34 -29.55 -0.08
CA THR A 702 9.31 -30.12 0.85
C THR A 702 8.70 -30.19 2.26
N VAL A 703 8.74 -31.37 2.87
CA VAL A 703 8.32 -31.57 4.27
C VAL A 703 9.34 -30.93 5.18
N GLN A 704 8.92 -29.98 5.98
CA GLN A 704 9.74 -29.32 7.00
C GLN A 704 9.41 -29.86 8.37
N TYR A 705 10.41 -29.93 9.25
CA TYR A 705 10.25 -30.46 10.61
C TYR A 705 10.71 -29.41 11.62
N GLU A 706 10.02 -29.37 12.75
CA GLU A 706 10.50 -28.62 13.91
C GLU A 706 11.88 -29.11 14.33
N GLN A 707 12.77 -28.18 14.70
CA GLN A 707 14.16 -28.48 15.03
C GLN A 707 14.51 -28.01 16.44
N ASP A 708 15.43 -28.74 17.09
CA ASP A 708 16.06 -28.30 18.32
C ASP A 708 17.19 -27.29 18.05
N GLU A 709 17.80 -26.74 19.11
CA GLU A 709 18.92 -25.78 19.02
C GLU A 709 20.14 -26.29 18.23
N ASN A 710 20.24 -27.61 17.98
CA ASN A 710 21.31 -28.23 17.23
C ASN A 710 20.91 -28.54 15.78
N GLY A 711 19.69 -28.09 15.33
CA GLY A 711 19.15 -28.40 14.01
C GLY A 711 18.68 -29.84 13.83
N GLN A 712 18.42 -30.59 14.93
CA GLN A 712 17.88 -31.94 14.84
C GLN A 712 16.35 -31.90 14.95
N PRO A 713 15.61 -32.72 14.15
CA PRO A 713 14.16 -32.75 14.22
C PRO A 713 13.65 -33.09 15.63
N LEU A 714 12.72 -32.27 16.13
CA LEU A 714 11.96 -32.61 17.33
C LEU A 714 11.06 -33.81 17.06
N LEU A 715 10.87 -34.66 18.06
CA LEU A 715 10.09 -35.88 17.90
C LEU A 715 8.82 -35.82 18.74
N ASP A 716 7.72 -36.33 18.18
CA ASP A 716 6.44 -36.50 18.86
C ASP A 716 6.50 -37.64 19.92
N GLU A 717 5.40 -37.88 20.63
CA GLU A 717 5.28 -38.96 21.64
C GLU A 717 5.54 -40.37 21.09
N ASN A 718 5.44 -40.54 19.77
CA ASN A 718 5.66 -41.81 19.07
C ASN A 718 7.08 -41.94 18.50
N GLY A 719 7.92 -40.90 18.69
CA GLY A 719 9.29 -40.84 18.18
C GLY A 719 9.36 -40.52 16.68
N GLN A 720 8.32 -39.86 16.11
CA GLN A 720 8.34 -39.38 14.73
C GLN A 720 8.67 -37.87 14.70
N PRO A 721 9.40 -37.38 13.69
CA PRO A 721 9.63 -35.97 13.52
C PRO A 721 8.32 -35.17 13.44
N ILE A 722 8.27 -34.06 14.15
CA ILE A 722 7.09 -33.12 14.13
C ILE A 722 7.16 -32.31 12.85
N GLU A 723 6.18 -32.51 11.97
CA GLU A 723 6.06 -31.75 10.72
C GLU A 723 5.55 -30.34 11.00
N ILE A 724 6.23 -29.32 10.45
CA ILE A 724 5.74 -27.94 10.45
C ILE A 724 4.58 -27.84 9.48
N LYS A 725 3.42 -27.40 9.97
CA LYS A 725 2.22 -27.24 9.17
C LYS A 725 1.74 -25.79 9.23
N GLU A 726 1.25 -25.30 8.12
CA GLU A 726 0.41 -24.09 8.11
C GLU A 726 -0.91 -24.42 8.82
N THR A 727 -1.35 -23.52 9.68
CA THR A 727 -2.53 -23.72 10.53
C THR A 727 -3.43 -22.51 10.45
N TRP A 728 -4.71 -22.77 10.26
CA TRP A 728 -5.73 -21.73 10.25
C TRP A 728 -6.90 -22.07 11.17
N TRP A 729 -7.14 -21.19 12.14
CA TRP A 729 -8.26 -21.29 13.06
C TRP A 729 -9.45 -20.49 12.50
N ILE A 730 -10.52 -21.21 12.11
CA ILE A 730 -11.77 -20.61 11.65
C ILE A 730 -12.64 -20.27 12.85
N SER A 731 -12.63 -21.11 13.89
CA SER A 731 -13.33 -20.89 15.17
C SER A 731 -12.59 -21.66 16.27
N ASP A 732 -13.02 -21.49 17.54
CA ASP A 732 -12.45 -22.21 18.69
C ASP A 732 -12.46 -23.73 18.53
N ASP A 733 -13.41 -24.28 17.77
CA ASP A 733 -13.61 -25.72 17.56
C ASP A 733 -13.16 -26.20 16.17
N LEU A 734 -12.73 -25.31 15.26
CA LEU A 734 -12.43 -25.64 13.87
C LEU A 734 -11.08 -25.11 13.42
N GLN A 735 -10.17 -26.04 13.25
CA GLN A 735 -8.81 -25.80 12.76
C GLN A 735 -8.60 -26.55 11.44
N LEU A 736 -7.99 -25.86 10.48
CA LEU A 736 -7.50 -26.44 9.25
C LEU A 736 -5.97 -26.51 9.31
N GLU A 737 -5.39 -27.55 8.72
CA GLU A 737 -3.96 -27.77 8.68
C GLU A 737 -3.52 -28.24 7.29
N GLN A 738 -2.39 -27.72 6.82
CA GLN A 738 -1.75 -28.12 5.57
C GLN A 738 -0.24 -28.28 5.82
N GLY A 739 0.28 -29.48 5.61
CA GLY A 739 1.72 -29.74 5.54
C GLY A 739 2.30 -29.40 4.16
N ALA A 740 3.33 -30.15 3.76
CA ALA A 740 3.86 -30.02 2.41
C ALA A 740 2.78 -30.26 1.34
N VAL A 741 2.86 -29.48 0.25
CA VAL A 741 1.96 -29.63 -0.91
C VAL A 741 2.19 -30.99 -1.56
N THR A 742 1.14 -31.76 -1.72
CA THR A 742 1.21 -33.10 -2.35
C THR A 742 1.36 -33.00 -3.86
N GLN A 743 1.88 -34.08 -4.49
CA GLN A 743 1.95 -34.14 -5.95
C GLN A 743 0.54 -34.00 -6.61
N GLU A 744 -0.51 -34.56 -6.00
CA GLU A 744 -1.88 -34.40 -6.50
C GLU A 744 -2.34 -32.94 -6.47
N GLN A 745 -2.04 -32.21 -5.40
CA GLN A 745 -2.33 -30.77 -5.28
C GLN A 745 -1.56 -29.97 -6.34
N TYR A 746 -0.29 -30.20 -6.47
CA TYR A 746 0.55 -29.57 -7.52
C TYR A 746 0.05 -29.86 -8.93
N ASP A 747 -0.32 -31.13 -9.23
CA ASP A 747 -0.88 -31.49 -10.54
C ASP A 747 -2.20 -30.78 -10.82
N ARG A 748 -3.06 -30.55 -9.79
CA ARG A 748 -4.27 -29.75 -9.92
C ARG A 748 -3.98 -28.28 -10.18
N PHE A 749 -3.00 -27.71 -9.47
CA PHE A 749 -2.55 -26.35 -9.73
C PHE A 749 -2.03 -26.19 -11.16
N MET A 750 -1.17 -27.12 -11.61
CA MET A 750 -0.64 -27.08 -12.98
C MET A 750 -1.73 -27.31 -14.04
N ALA A 751 -2.76 -28.09 -13.75
CA ALA A 751 -3.90 -28.23 -14.64
C ALA A 751 -4.67 -26.91 -14.78
N LEU A 752 -4.90 -26.19 -13.67
CA LEU A 752 -5.49 -24.86 -13.66
C LEU A 752 -4.59 -23.85 -14.40
N TYR A 753 -3.31 -23.78 -14.05
CA TYR A 753 -2.32 -22.90 -14.70
C TYR A 753 -2.30 -23.06 -16.22
N ASN A 754 -2.25 -24.31 -16.71
CA ASN A 754 -2.22 -24.59 -18.15
C ASN A 754 -3.57 -24.38 -18.86
N ALA A 755 -4.68 -24.37 -18.13
CA ALA A 755 -6.00 -24.10 -18.69
C ALA A 755 -6.26 -22.61 -18.89
N VAL A 756 -5.69 -21.75 -18.04
CA VAL A 756 -5.87 -20.29 -18.12
C VAL A 756 -5.09 -19.74 -19.31
N ASP A 757 -5.77 -19.03 -20.18
CA ASP A 757 -5.23 -18.52 -21.46
C ASP A 757 -5.32 -16.99 -21.61
N SER A 758 -5.74 -16.28 -20.56
CA SER A 758 -5.91 -14.83 -20.56
C SER A 758 -5.46 -14.19 -19.26
N VAL A 759 -4.99 -12.95 -19.35
CA VAL A 759 -4.78 -12.09 -18.20
C VAL A 759 -6.09 -11.36 -17.87
N TYR A 760 -6.44 -11.32 -16.60
CA TYR A 760 -7.56 -10.55 -16.10
C TYR A 760 -7.35 -9.07 -16.41
N TYR A 761 -8.17 -8.53 -17.30
CA TYR A 761 -8.11 -7.14 -17.70
C TYR A 761 -9.44 -6.46 -17.43
N PHE A 762 -9.42 -5.44 -16.58
CA PHE A 762 -10.58 -4.64 -16.27
C PHE A 762 -10.53 -3.32 -17.04
N ASP A 763 -11.39 -3.16 -18.05
CA ASP A 763 -11.58 -1.90 -18.76
C ASP A 763 -12.67 -1.10 -18.03
N GLU A 764 -12.21 -0.17 -17.18
CA GLU A 764 -13.07 0.64 -16.33
C GLU A 764 -14.12 1.41 -17.16
N ALA A 765 -13.74 1.98 -18.28
CA ALA A 765 -14.66 2.75 -19.11
C ALA A 765 -15.76 1.88 -19.77
N ILE A 766 -15.41 0.66 -20.19
CA ILE A 766 -16.43 -0.29 -20.66
C ILE A 766 -17.31 -0.75 -19.49
N TYR A 767 -16.72 -1.05 -18.34
CA TYR A 767 -17.48 -1.44 -17.16
C TYR A 767 -18.46 -0.35 -16.75
N ASP A 768 -18.05 0.92 -16.69
CA ASP A 768 -18.90 2.05 -16.33
C ASP A 768 -20.10 2.19 -17.28
N ILE A 769 -19.85 2.05 -18.58
CA ILE A 769 -20.93 2.06 -19.57
C ILE A 769 -21.93 0.92 -19.30
N VAL A 770 -21.43 -0.27 -18.99
CA VAL A 770 -22.27 -1.45 -18.72
C VAL A 770 -23.02 -1.26 -17.41
N ALA A 771 -22.34 -0.84 -16.33
CA ALA A 771 -22.93 -0.67 -15.00
C ALA A 771 -24.00 0.42 -14.98
N ASP A 772 -23.75 1.59 -15.61
CA ASP A 772 -24.72 2.68 -15.75
C ASP A 772 -26.02 2.22 -16.43
N MET A 773 -25.90 1.39 -17.47
CA MET A 773 -27.07 0.88 -18.18
C MET A 773 -27.76 -0.29 -17.42
N ALA A 774 -26.95 -1.16 -16.81
CA ALA A 774 -27.45 -2.31 -16.05
C ALA A 774 -28.23 -1.86 -14.81
N GLY A 775 -27.87 -0.76 -14.18
CA GLY A 775 -28.57 -0.20 -13.01
C GLY A 775 -30.07 -0.02 -13.24
N ALA A 776 -30.50 0.49 -14.39
CA ALA A 776 -31.93 0.60 -14.72
C ALA A 776 -32.63 -0.77 -14.93
N TYR A 777 -31.91 -1.76 -15.43
CA TYR A 777 -32.44 -3.15 -15.50
C TYR A 777 -32.51 -3.78 -14.11
N PHE A 778 -31.51 -3.60 -13.28
CA PHE A 778 -31.48 -4.12 -11.91
C PHE A 778 -32.56 -3.52 -11.02
N ALA A 779 -32.92 -2.25 -11.27
CA ALA A 779 -34.06 -1.58 -10.63
C ALA A 779 -35.44 -2.02 -11.18
N GLY A 780 -35.48 -2.72 -12.32
CA GLY A 780 -36.72 -3.14 -12.98
C GLY A 780 -37.34 -2.06 -13.89
N ASP A 781 -36.63 -0.94 -14.12
CA ASP A 781 -37.12 0.20 -14.92
C ASP A 781 -36.94 -0.01 -16.44
N ARG A 782 -36.14 -0.99 -16.82
CA ARG A 782 -35.83 -1.30 -18.24
C ARG A 782 -35.82 -2.80 -18.50
N SER A 783 -36.21 -3.20 -19.70
CA SER A 783 -36.12 -4.60 -20.13
C SER A 783 -34.68 -5.03 -20.39
N LEU A 784 -34.40 -6.34 -20.26
CA LEU A 784 -33.11 -6.92 -20.58
C LEU A 784 -32.66 -6.62 -22.02
N ASP A 785 -33.57 -6.80 -22.99
CA ASP A 785 -33.30 -6.54 -24.41
C ASP A 785 -32.96 -5.07 -24.70
N ASP A 786 -33.73 -4.14 -24.11
CA ASP A 786 -33.47 -2.70 -24.30
C ASP A 786 -32.14 -2.29 -23.61
N THR A 787 -31.82 -2.89 -22.49
CA THR A 787 -30.53 -2.65 -21.79
C THR A 787 -29.37 -3.15 -22.61
N ALA A 788 -29.40 -4.39 -23.06
CA ALA A 788 -28.37 -5.00 -23.89
C ALA A 788 -28.14 -4.21 -25.20
N ALA A 789 -29.22 -3.77 -25.86
CA ALA A 789 -29.12 -2.96 -27.08
C ALA A 789 -28.49 -1.56 -26.82
N GLN A 790 -28.74 -0.94 -25.68
CA GLN A 790 -28.12 0.33 -25.32
C GLN A 790 -26.65 0.16 -24.95
N ILE A 791 -26.31 -0.87 -24.17
CA ILE A 791 -24.90 -1.23 -23.88
C ILE A 791 -24.17 -1.45 -25.20
N GLN A 792 -24.69 -2.31 -26.08
CA GLN A 792 -24.12 -2.58 -27.41
C GLN A 792 -23.82 -1.30 -28.17
N SER A 793 -24.78 -0.38 -28.22
CA SER A 793 -24.63 0.89 -28.96
C SER A 793 -23.55 1.80 -28.37
N ARG A 794 -23.49 1.94 -27.04
CA ARG A 794 -22.54 2.83 -26.36
C ARG A 794 -21.13 2.27 -26.38
N VAL A 795 -20.98 0.97 -26.04
CA VAL A 795 -19.67 0.32 -26.06
C VAL A 795 -19.10 0.27 -27.49
N THR A 796 -19.94 -0.02 -28.52
CA THR A 796 -19.48 0.02 -29.90
C THR A 796 -18.96 1.41 -30.30
N LEU A 797 -19.63 2.47 -29.87
CA LEU A 797 -19.18 3.83 -30.11
C LEU A 797 -17.84 4.09 -29.43
N TYR A 798 -17.73 3.79 -28.14
CA TYR A 798 -16.51 3.95 -27.35
C TYR A 798 -15.32 3.20 -27.97
N VAL A 799 -15.49 1.91 -28.27
CA VAL A 799 -14.44 1.07 -28.87
C VAL A 799 -13.98 1.63 -30.23
N ASN A 800 -14.90 2.07 -31.08
CA ASN A 800 -14.54 2.64 -32.38
C ASN A 800 -13.91 4.04 -32.32
N GLU A 801 -14.13 4.79 -31.26
CA GLU A 801 -13.46 6.08 -31.04
C GLU A 801 -12.06 5.92 -30.43
N ASN A 802 -11.80 4.80 -29.78
CA ASN A 802 -10.57 4.58 -28.98
C ASN A 802 -9.59 3.54 -29.57
N ARG A 803 -9.95 2.82 -30.60
CA ARG A 803 -9.04 1.89 -31.31
C ARG A 803 -8.14 2.55 -32.35
#